data_0faa25bf85f8dc594496ca7063ef472d
#
_entry.id   0faa25bf85f8dc594496ca7063ef472d
#
_cell.length_a   1.000
_cell.length_b   1.000
_cell.length_c   1.000
_cell.angle_alpha   90.00
_cell.angle_beta   90.00
_cell.angle_gamma   90.00
#
_symmetry.space_group_name_H-M   'P 1'
#
loop_
_entity.id
_entity.type
_entity.pdbx_description
1 polymer ?
#
loop_
_entity_poly.entity_id
_entity_poly.type
_entity_poly.pdbx_seq_one_letter_code
_entity_poly.pdbx_strand_id
1 'polypeptide(L)'
;MTIRKILLVVAVAALLSAAHTASALPIDFAPTPKPGPALAARIAAGDCEVYGIVHWGLNTYTDREWGYGDEDPALLNPAKFDADQIVGACKAGGLGGLIVVAKHHDGFCLWPTKTTDHNISKSPFRGGKGDYVKEMSDACHRHGLKFGVYVSPWDRHDADYAKPEYVEKYHAQIKELLSGDYGEVFEMWFDGANGGDGWYGGAKERRRIGVASDYYRFPEVFTFVRALQPKVCIFAGESDDSDFRWPGNEKGELDPNSSATVCSVGGFADGKYGNPDYKAHINRGMRNFENTAGHPLFFRVCECDFPMRPGWFYHAKERGKTKSAAYLMQRYLKTVGNGGTMNIGIAPNKDGRLDEEDVKALKGFKTLKDAFFGDCRGKCNVIVAWEDVSNGEISRYWTVKYKDKVVASGTTLGIKRIRVLDEAVPNNDLEWNSGNVDGTPGKGYSANVRFYYADPELVKIVKSATTESGETDTAKWMMAGKQGARDEGVAQKIAAKKKVLRSDTWYGYKRTVFDFEGHEAWVVSPKCEPAAGLPWTWTMQWAEAYVDRTGVLDLLAKGWHHVTIDTFRHRMDDEGLRVSRAFQKFLVEEIGFAQKANLVGMSWGGFFSMRYAATFPDCVGKIYLDAPLMNFDGFAKVGGTPTENAARIGPWANMPPADGNWSTDSRMPVNMADRLAKACIPILLLYGGQDATVPPAKNCELFAERFKAAGGKIDIHHRALYGHHPHGEDPNKTSSIVSFFEGRQSSTTNF
;
A
#
# COMPACT_ATOMS: atom_id res chain seq x y z
N MET A 1 -40.00 -10.18 46.26
CA MET A 1 -38.88 -10.72 45.40
C MET A 1 -37.75 -11.08 46.32
N THR A 2 -37.53 -12.35 46.53
CA THR A 2 -36.75 -12.93 47.60
C THR A 2 -35.24 -12.82 47.36
N ILE A 3 -34.47 -12.59 48.40
CA ILE A 3 -32.99 -12.47 48.45
C ILE A 3 -32.26 -13.53 47.60
N ARG A 4 -32.84 -14.70 47.37
CA ARG A 4 -32.32 -15.74 46.47
C ARG A 4 -32.26 -15.35 45.00
N LYS A 5 -33.11 -14.44 44.50
CA LYS A 5 -33.04 -13.95 43.09
C LYS A 5 -31.97 -12.88 42.88
N ILE A 6 -31.67 -12.11 43.94
CA ILE A 6 -30.60 -11.09 43.90
C ILE A 6 -29.23 -11.78 43.97
N LEU A 7 -29.07 -12.82 44.77
CA LEU A 7 -27.85 -13.62 44.85
C LEU A 7 -27.58 -14.39 43.53
N LEU A 8 -28.61 -14.83 42.81
CA LEU A 8 -28.44 -15.51 41.53
C LEU A 8 -28.03 -14.53 40.40
N VAL A 9 -28.54 -13.31 40.39
CA VAL A 9 -28.19 -12.27 39.45
C VAL A 9 -26.78 -11.77 39.70
N VAL A 10 -26.35 -11.61 40.93
CA VAL A 10 -24.97 -11.22 41.28
C VAL A 10 -23.98 -12.35 40.95
N ALA A 11 -24.37 -13.63 41.19
CA ALA A 11 -23.53 -14.77 40.82
C ALA A 11 -23.40 -14.96 39.28
N VAL A 12 -24.49 -14.70 38.55
CA VAL A 12 -24.43 -14.73 37.05
C VAL A 12 -23.67 -13.54 36.49
N ALA A 13 -23.79 -12.35 37.10
CA ALA A 13 -22.99 -11.19 36.73
C ALA A 13 -21.49 -11.39 37.08
N ALA A 14 -21.17 -12.02 38.20
CA ALA A 14 -19.80 -12.39 38.56
C ALA A 14 -19.24 -13.51 37.68
N LEU A 15 -20.05 -14.46 37.23
CA LEU A 15 -19.66 -15.51 36.26
C LEU A 15 -19.52 -14.94 34.84
N LEU A 16 -20.31 -13.94 34.45
CA LEU A 16 -20.16 -13.25 33.17
C LEU A 16 -18.97 -12.26 33.16
N SER A 17 -18.60 -11.67 34.31
CA SER A 17 -17.37 -10.88 34.41
C SER A 17 -16.13 -11.77 34.56
N ALA A 18 -16.23 -12.96 35.15
CA ALA A 18 -15.15 -13.95 35.16
C ALA A 18 -14.96 -14.66 33.84
N ALA A 19 -15.98 -14.72 32.99
CA ALA A 19 -15.84 -15.26 31.61
C ALA A 19 -15.18 -14.28 30.63
N HIS A 20 -14.97 -13.00 31.02
CA HIS A 20 -14.18 -12.03 30.25
C HIS A 20 -12.74 -11.90 30.73
N THR A 21 -12.34 -12.61 31.75
CA THR A 21 -10.97 -12.95 32.09
C THR A 21 -10.70 -14.39 31.70
N ALA A 22 -10.99 -14.77 30.46
CA ALA A 22 -10.24 -15.83 29.83
C ALA A 22 -8.79 -15.37 29.91
N SER A 23 -8.05 -15.89 30.89
CA SER A 23 -6.61 -15.78 30.95
C SER A 23 -6.12 -16.21 29.57
N ALA A 24 -5.68 -15.24 28.77
CA ALA A 24 -4.82 -15.56 27.66
C ALA A 24 -3.74 -16.43 28.27
N LEU A 25 -3.69 -17.70 27.89
CA LEU A 25 -2.58 -18.59 28.20
C LEU A 25 -1.32 -17.78 27.93
N PRO A 26 -0.28 -17.83 28.76
CA PRO A 26 0.97 -17.16 28.44
C PRO A 26 1.37 -17.68 27.07
N ILE A 27 1.28 -16.81 26.07
CA ILE A 27 1.75 -17.12 24.73
C ILE A 27 3.24 -17.28 24.90
N ASP A 28 3.72 -18.50 24.75
CA ASP A 28 5.16 -18.79 24.75
C ASP A 28 5.70 -18.17 23.48
N PHE A 29 6.12 -16.90 23.59
CA PHE A 29 6.61 -16.14 22.45
C PHE A 29 7.87 -16.81 21.95
N ALA A 30 7.88 -17.21 20.68
CA ALA A 30 9.09 -17.54 19.97
C ALA A 30 10.14 -16.45 20.22
N PRO A 31 11.45 -16.80 20.28
CA PRO A 31 12.49 -15.81 20.51
C PRO A 31 12.31 -14.63 19.58
N THR A 32 12.25 -13.42 20.13
CA THR A 32 12.08 -12.20 19.33
C THR A 32 13.25 -12.09 18.36
N PRO A 33 13.02 -11.89 17.05
CA PRO A 33 14.11 -11.74 16.11
C PRO A 33 14.91 -10.49 16.42
N LYS A 34 16.23 -10.55 16.17
CA LYS A 34 17.17 -9.46 16.43
C LYS A 34 17.55 -8.78 15.13
N PRO A 35 17.88 -7.47 15.15
CA PRO A 35 18.45 -6.82 13.98
C PRO A 35 19.77 -7.47 13.58
N GLY A 36 20.03 -7.56 12.29
CA GLY A 36 21.35 -7.92 11.76
C GLY A 36 22.43 -6.91 12.19
N PRO A 37 23.73 -7.29 12.17
CA PRO A 37 24.81 -6.44 12.70
C PRO A 37 24.86 -5.03 12.10
N ALA A 38 24.68 -4.89 10.80
CA ALA A 38 24.69 -3.59 10.12
C ALA A 38 23.51 -2.70 10.57
N LEU A 39 22.31 -3.27 10.61
CA LEU A 39 21.12 -2.57 11.07
C LEU A 39 21.22 -2.21 12.57
N ALA A 40 21.72 -3.12 13.41
CA ALA A 40 21.93 -2.86 14.84
C ALA A 40 22.87 -1.68 15.04
N ALA A 41 24.00 -1.64 14.32
CA ALA A 41 24.94 -0.53 14.36
C ALA A 41 24.31 0.79 13.91
N ARG A 42 23.49 0.76 12.84
CA ARG A 42 22.79 1.94 12.33
C ARG A 42 21.75 2.47 13.33
N ILE A 43 20.98 1.59 13.96
CA ILE A 43 20.01 1.96 15.00
C ILE A 43 20.73 2.58 16.21
N ALA A 44 21.83 1.96 16.67
CA ALA A 44 22.59 2.46 17.80
C ALA A 44 23.23 3.84 17.52
N ALA A 45 23.69 4.09 16.30
CA ALA A 45 24.24 5.39 15.90
C ALA A 45 23.16 6.50 15.90
N GLY A 46 21.91 6.19 15.52
CA GLY A 46 20.78 7.10 15.53
C GLY A 46 20.90 8.30 14.56
N ASP A 47 21.87 8.28 13.67
CA ASP A 47 22.24 9.39 12.80
C ASP A 47 21.59 9.33 11.40
N CYS A 48 20.82 8.30 11.12
CA CYS A 48 20.23 8.04 9.81
C CYS A 48 18.74 7.61 9.90
N GLU A 49 17.94 8.39 10.63
CA GLU A 49 16.49 8.22 10.71
C GLU A 49 15.78 8.83 9.50
N VAL A 50 16.38 9.89 8.92
CA VAL A 50 15.90 10.62 7.76
C VAL A 50 17.00 10.67 6.74
N TYR A 51 16.70 10.24 5.53
CA TYR A 51 17.60 10.25 4.38
C TYR A 51 16.79 10.47 3.10
N GLY A 52 17.45 10.52 1.98
CA GLY A 52 16.78 10.76 0.71
C GLY A 52 17.14 9.72 -0.34
N ILE A 53 16.26 9.57 -1.33
CA ILE A 53 16.50 8.81 -2.54
C ILE A 53 16.45 9.74 -3.74
N VAL A 54 17.55 9.83 -4.51
CA VAL A 54 17.72 10.84 -5.56
C VAL A 54 17.39 10.23 -6.91
N HIS A 55 16.29 10.70 -7.51
CA HIS A 55 15.82 10.28 -8.82
C HIS A 55 16.21 11.32 -9.89
N TRP A 56 17.19 10.98 -10.72
CA TRP A 56 17.63 11.77 -11.83
C TRP A 56 18.15 10.87 -12.96
N GLY A 57 17.98 11.25 -14.20
CA GLY A 57 18.41 10.45 -15.34
C GLY A 57 17.60 10.76 -16.59
N LEU A 58 17.54 9.83 -17.56
CA LEU A 58 16.80 10.03 -18.82
C LEU A 58 15.32 10.32 -18.59
N ASN A 59 14.71 9.78 -17.51
CA ASN A 59 13.33 10.05 -17.16
C ASN A 59 13.07 11.54 -16.86
N THR A 60 14.03 12.24 -16.26
CA THR A 60 13.99 13.70 -16.08
C THR A 60 13.92 14.44 -17.41
N TYR A 61 14.67 13.97 -18.41
CA TYR A 61 14.75 14.62 -19.74
C TYR A 61 13.56 14.33 -20.63
N THR A 62 12.98 13.13 -20.49
CA THR A 62 11.81 12.68 -21.25
C THR A 62 10.47 13.02 -20.59
N ASP A 63 10.49 13.64 -19.40
CA ASP A 63 9.29 14.00 -18.63
C ASP A 63 8.43 12.78 -18.27
N ARG A 64 9.09 11.67 -17.89
CA ARG A 64 8.45 10.39 -17.55
C ARG A 64 8.85 9.93 -16.15
N GLU A 65 7.92 9.27 -15.45
CA GLU A 65 8.22 8.55 -14.20
C GLU A 65 8.92 7.22 -14.50
N TRP A 66 8.49 6.53 -15.55
CA TRP A 66 9.06 5.28 -16.00
C TRP A 66 9.39 5.37 -17.48
N GLY A 67 10.66 5.47 -17.81
CA GLY A 67 11.15 5.40 -19.19
C GLY A 67 10.83 4.03 -19.81
N TYR A 68 10.73 3.99 -21.13
CA TYR A 68 10.35 2.78 -21.86
C TYR A 68 11.54 1.84 -22.13
N GLY A 69 12.77 2.38 -22.02
CA GLY A 69 14.01 1.67 -22.29
C GLY A 69 14.56 1.92 -23.71
N ASP A 70 13.94 2.80 -24.49
CA ASP A 70 14.41 3.21 -25.82
C ASP A 70 14.89 4.67 -25.87
N GLU A 71 15.04 5.28 -24.67
CA GLU A 71 15.48 6.66 -24.55
C GLU A 71 16.92 6.84 -25.06
N ASP A 72 17.15 7.86 -25.89
CA ASP A 72 18.47 8.16 -26.41
C ASP A 72 19.37 8.74 -25.30
N PRO A 73 20.52 8.10 -24.98
CA PRO A 73 21.51 8.64 -24.07
C PRO A 73 21.96 10.08 -24.35
N ALA A 74 21.91 10.52 -25.58
CA ALA A 74 22.28 11.88 -25.99
C ALA A 74 21.40 12.97 -25.36
N LEU A 75 20.20 12.62 -24.84
CA LEU A 75 19.32 13.54 -24.14
C LEU A 75 19.89 14.00 -22.80
N LEU A 76 20.75 13.19 -22.16
CA LEU A 76 21.31 13.48 -20.84
C LEU A 76 22.50 14.42 -20.96
N ASN A 77 22.21 15.72 -21.00
CA ASN A 77 23.21 16.78 -21.17
C ASN A 77 22.92 17.96 -20.23
N PRO A 78 23.15 17.83 -18.90
CA PRO A 78 22.93 18.93 -17.96
C PRO A 78 23.94 20.04 -18.17
N ALA A 79 23.45 21.28 -18.29
CA ALA A 79 24.33 22.46 -18.46
C ALA A 79 25.08 22.84 -17.19
N LYS A 80 24.52 22.52 -16.01
CA LYS A 80 24.98 23.05 -14.71
C LYS A 80 24.96 22.00 -13.61
N PHE A 81 25.23 20.74 -13.95
CA PHE A 81 25.22 19.66 -12.94
C PHE A 81 26.14 19.99 -11.76
N ASP A 82 25.59 19.89 -10.55
CA ASP A 82 26.26 20.27 -9.31
C ASP A 82 25.84 19.33 -8.16
N ALA A 83 26.62 18.27 -7.98
CA ALA A 83 26.39 17.29 -6.90
C ALA A 83 26.50 17.93 -5.51
N ASP A 84 27.39 18.92 -5.31
CA ASP A 84 27.54 19.60 -4.02
C ASP A 84 26.32 20.43 -3.66
N GLN A 85 25.63 21.03 -4.64
CA GLN A 85 24.39 21.75 -4.39
C GLN A 85 23.27 20.80 -3.93
N ILE A 86 23.14 19.64 -4.57
CA ILE A 86 22.12 18.62 -4.21
C ILE A 86 22.41 18.10 -2.80
N VAL A 87 23.62 17.61 -2.58
CA VAL A 87 24.04 16.98 -1.32
C VAL A 87 24.06 17.98 -0.18
N GLY A 88 24.59 19.20 -0.43
CA GLY A 88 24.64 20.29 0.55
C GLY A 88 23.24 20.75 0.99
N ALA A 89 22.27 20.80 0.06
CA ALA A 89 20.88 21.10 0.39
C ALA A 89 20.25 20.03 1.30
N CYS A 90 20.47 18.76 0.98
CA CYS A 90 19.99 17.63 1.79
C CYS A 90 20.66 17.63 3.19
N LYS A 91 21.96 17.88 3.28
CA LYS A 91 22.65 18.05 4.57
C LYS A 91 22.07 19.20 5.39
N ALA A 92 21.84 20.34 4.77
CA ALA A 92 21.22 21.50 5.42
C ALA A 92 19.76 21.21 5.85
N GLY A 93 19.09 20.27 5.19
CA GLY A 93 17.78 19.73 5.56
C GLY A 93 17.82 18.72 6.71
N GLY A 94 19.01 18.37 7.20
CA GLY A 94 19.18 17.42 8.31
C GLY A 94 19.04 15.95 7.91
N LEU A 95 19.23 15.61 6.63
CA LEU A 95 19.32 14.24 6.17
C LEU A 95 20.66 13.61 6.57
N GLY A 96 20.65 12.34 6.95
CA GLY A 96 21.84 11.58 7.35
C GLY A 96 22.54 10.84 6.20
N GLY A 97 21.83 10.61 5.09
CA GLY A 97 22.35 9.91 3.92
C GLY A 97 21.55 10.18 2.66
N LEU A 98 22.07 9.74 1.52
CA LEU A 98 21.40 9.76 0.23
C LEU A 98 21.58 8.43 -0.48
N ILE A 99 20.49 7.86 -0.97
CA ILE A 99 20.48 6.74 -1.89
C ILE A 99 20.42 7.29 -3.31
N VAL A 100 21.40 6.97 -4.11
CA VAL A 100 21.47 7.44 -5.50
C VAL A 100 20.88 6.39 -6.42
N VAL A 101 19.88 6.77 -7.20
CA VAL A 101 19.34 5.90 -8.25
C VAL A 101 20.38 5.79 -9.36
N ALA A 102 21.16 4.69 -9.36
CA ALA A 102 22.18 4.43 -10.34
C ALA A 102 21.59 3.87 -11.66
N LYS A 103 20.54 3.05 -11.57
CA LYS A 103 19.78 2.53 -12.70
C LYS A 103 18.31 2.44 -12.32
N HIS A 104 17.43 3.11 -13.05
CA HIS A 104 15.97 2.96 -12.90
C HIS A 104 15.42 1.91 -13.88
N HIS A 105 14.09 1.77 -13.98
CA HIS A 105 13.43 0.75 -14.81
C HIS A 105 13.67 0.93 -16.32
N ASP A 106 14.10 2.11 -16.79
CA ASP A 106 14.51 2.37 -18.18
C ASP A 106 15.80 1.62 -18.58
N GLY A 107 16.50 1.04 -17.59
CA GLY A 107 17.74 0.31 -17.79
C GLY A 107 18.97 1.20 -18.01
N PHE A 108 18.80 2.54 -17.99
CA PHE A 108 19.91 3.45 -18.20
C PHE A 108 20.83 3.52 -16.98
N CYS A 109 22.09 3.13 -17.17
CA CYS A 109 23.10 3.13 -16.11
C CYS A 109 23.79 4.49 -16.00
N LEU A 110 23.67 5.15 -14.85
CA LEU A 110 24.26 6.48 -14.59
C LEU A 110 25.76 6.42 -14.19
N TRP A 111 26.41 5.29 -14.42
CA TRP A 111 27.86 5.06 -14.31
C TRP A 111 28.36 4.34 -15.57
N PRO A 112 29.66 4.40 -15.89
CA PRO A 112 30.20 3.79 -17.11
C PRO A 112 30.35 2.27 -16.97
N THR A 113 29.23 1.57 -16.80
CA THR A 113 29.19 0.11 -16.66
C THR A 113 29.76 -0.58 -17.91
N LYS A 114 30.32 -1.77 -17.69
CA LYS A 114 30.81 -2.64 -18.77
C LYS A 114 29.75 -3.62 -19.29
N THR A 115 28.56 -3.64 -18.67
CA THR A 115 27.54 -4.67 -18.91
C THR A 115 26.57 -4.31 -20.05
N THR A 116 26.44 -3.02 -20.38
CA THR A 116 25.55 -2.51 -21.40
C THR A 116 26.09 -1.22 -22.01
N ASP A 117 25.77 -0.95 -23.27
CA ASP A 117 26.02 0.34 -23.91
C ASP A 117 24.97 1.39 -23.55
N HIS A 118 23.85 1.02 -22.91
CA HIS A 118 22.83 1.94 -22.42
C HIS A 118 23.27 2.56 -21.10
N ASN A 119 24.31 3.40 -21.15
CA ASN A 119 24.92 4.00 -19.98
C ASN A 119 25.43 5.42 -20.24
N ILE A 120 25.79 6.12 -19.19
CA ILE A 120 26.17 7.54 -19.16
C ILE A 120 27.38 7.87 -20.07
N SER A 121 28.28 6.92 -20.35
CA SER A 121 29.42 7.15 -21.25
C SER A 121 29.00 7.37 -22.72
N LYS A 122 27.76 7.01 -23.07
CA LYS A 122 27.17 7.27 -24.38
C LYS A 122 26.42 8.61 -24.44
N SER A 123 26.35 9.32 -23.32
CA SER A 123 25.75 10.66 -23.25
C SER A 123 26.82 11.75 -23.41
N PRO A 124 26.44 12.99 -23.73
CA PRO A 124 27.37 14.12 -23.75
C PRO A 124 27.79 14.60 -22.33
N PHE A 125 27.27 14.01 -21.26
CA PHE A 125 27.62 14.35 -19.88
C PHE A 125 29.13 14.30 -19.66
N ARG A 126 29.73 15.43 -19.24
CA ARG A 126 31.19 15.58 -19.08
C ARG A 126 32.00 15.17 -20.33
N GLY A 127 31.45 15.38 -21.51
CA GLY A 127 32.11 15.01 -22.79
C GLY A 127 32.22 13.50 -22.99
N GLY A 128 31.26 12.71 -22.52
CA GLY A 128 31.23 11.25 -22.56
C GLY A 128 32.14 10.55 -21.54
N LYS A 129 32.65 11.27 -20.53
CA LYS A 129 33.54 10.77 -19.48
C LYS A 129 32.91 10.91 -18.09
N GLY A 130 31.62 11.28 -18.02
CA GLY A 130 30.94 11.48 -16.74
C GLY A 130 30.61 10.18 -16.04
N ASP A 131 30.61 10.25 -14.71
CA ASP A 131 30.10 9.21 -13.81
C ASP A 131 29.27 9.92 -12.74
N TYR A 132 27.95 9.94 -12.93
CA TYR A 132 27.04 10.60 -12.01
C TYR A 132 27.09 9.97 -10.62
N VAL A 133 27.15 8.63 -10.56
CA VAL A 133 27.17 7.91 -9.27
C VAL A 133 28.42 8.28 -8.49
N LYS A 134 29.57 8.39 -9.17
CA LYS A 134 30.83 8.79 -8.55
C LYS A 134 30.79 10.24 -8.07
N GLU A 135 30.29 11.16 -8.88
CA GLU A 135 30.19 12.59 -8.48
C GLU A 135 29.27 12.75 -7.26
N MET A 136 28.13 12.03 -7.19
CA MET A 136 27.24 12.06 -6.05
C MET A 136 27.83 11.41 -4.81
N SER A 137 28.52 10.26 -4.95
CA SER A 137 29.22 9.60 -3.86
C SER A 137 30.30 10.49 -3.24
N ASP A 138 31.16 11.10 -4.09
CA ASP A 138 32.21 11.99 -3.63
C ASP A 138 31.63 13.24 -2.92
N ALA A 139 30.53 13.80 -3.42
CA ALA A 139 29.84 14.89 -2.75
C ALA A 139 29.25 14.46 -1.39
N CYS A 140 28.66 13.27 -1.28
CA CYS A 140 28.19 12.73 -0.01
C CYS A 140 29.34 12.66 1.01
N HIS A 141 30.49 12.14 0.63
CA HIS A 141 31.66 12.05 1.50
C HIS A 141 32.17 13.44 1.91
N ARG A 142 32.27 14.40 0.97
CA ARG A 142 32.68 15.79 1.29
C ARG A 142 31.77 16.48 2.29
N HIS A 143 30.45 16.26 2.17
CA HIS A 143 29.45 16.86 3.06
C HIS A 143 29.16 16.06 4.32
N GLY A 144 29.81 14.90 4.51
CA GLY A 144 29.57 14.02 5.64
C GLY A 144 28.17 13.43 5.68
N LEU A 145 27.63 13.10 4.52
CA LEU A 145 26.45 12.28 4.34
C LEU A 145 26.83 10.83 4.01
N LYS A 146 26.04 9.87 4.46
CA LYS A 146 26.18 8.48 4.05
C LYS A 146 25.72 8.32 2.60
N PHE A 147 26.40 7.46 1.83
CA PHE A 147 26.09 7.17 0.44
C PHE A 147 25.46 5.79 0.31
N GLY A 148 24.35 5.69 -0.39
CA GLY A 148 23.66 4.45 -0.74
C GLY A 148 23.36 4.37 -2.23
N VAL A 149 22.98 3.20 -2.70
CA VAL A 149 22.76 2.93 -4.14
C VAL A 149 21.45 2.20 -4.34
N TYR A 150 20.69 2.66 -5.34
CA TYR A 150 19.52 1.96 -5.87
C TYR A 150 19.86 1.41 -7.27
N VAL A 151 19.58 0.15 -7.49
CA VAL A 151 19.68 -0.48 -8.81
C VAL A 151 18.40 -1.27 -9.09
N SER A 152 17.60 -0.77 -10.05
CA SER A 152 16.37 -1.46 -10.44
C SER A 152 16.66 -2.89 -10.90
N PRO A 153 15.96 -3.90 -10.34
CA PRO A 153 16.01 -5.24 -10.89
C PRO A 153 15.34 -5.33 -12.25
N TRP A 154 14.28 -4.56 -12.47
CA TRP A 154 13.60 -4.46 -13.74
C TRP A 154 14.39 -3.58 -14.70
N ASP A 155 14.60 -4.09 -15.93
CA ASP A 155 15.33 -3.42 -17.00
C ASP A 155 14.51 -3.50 -18.28
N ARG A 156 13.97 -2.35 -18.70
CA ARG A 156 13.12 -2.24 -19.89
C ARG A 156 13.92 -2.12 -21.18
N HIS A 157 15.22 -1.88 -21.07
CA HIS A 157 16.12 -1.77 -22.23
C HIS A 157 16.68 -3.12 -22.65
N ASP A 158 17.13 -3.95 -21.71
CA ASP A 158 17.93 -5.14 -21.97
C ASP A 158 17.13 -6.23 -22.71
N ALA A 159 17.66 -6.69 -23.86
CA ALA A 159 17.06 -7.76 -24.66
C ALA A 159 17.01 -9.12 -23.93
N ASP A 160 17.81 -9.29 -22.89
CA ASP A 160 17.87 -10.53 -22.12
C ASP A 160 17.08 -10.46 -20.82
N TYR A 161 16.40 -9.33 -20.51
CA TYR A 161 15.51 -9.26 -19.35
C TYR A 161 14.50 -10.41 -19.36
N ALA A 162 14.26 -10.99 -18.20
CA ALA A 162 13.46 -12.21 -17.98
C ALA A 162 14.11 -13.51 -18.52
N LYS A 163 15.40 -13.49 -18.89
CA LYS A 163 16.20 -14.68 -19.20
C LYS A 163 17.37 -14.83 -18.22
N PRO A 164 17.98 -16.01 -18.09
CA PRO A 164 19.11 -16.23 -17.17
C PRO A 164 20.32 -15.30 -17.42
N GLU A 165 20.58 -14.95 -18.69
CA GLU A 165 21.70 -14.09 -19.11
C GLU A 165 21.64 -12.69 -18.49
N TYR A 166 20.44 -12.17 -18.30
CA TYR A 166 20.25 -10.87 -17.65
C TYR A 166 20.69 -10.90 -16.17
N VAL A 167 20.47 -12.01 -15.49
CA VAL A 167 20.82 -12.12 -14.06
C VAL A 167 22.32 -11.93 -13.84
N GLU A 168 23.16 -12.49 -14.70
CA GLU A 168 24.61 -12.32 -14.63
C GLU A 168 25.02 -10.87 -14.87
N LYS A 169 24.40 -10.18 -15.84
CA LYS A 169 24.62 -8.75 -16.08
C LYS A 169 24.22 -7.93 -14.85
N TYR A 170 23.05 -8.21 -14.28
CA TYR A 170 22.54 -7.51 -13.11
C TYR A 170 23.45 -7.69 -11.89
N HIS A 171 23.93 -8.92 -11.63
CA HIS A 171 24.92 -9.18 -10.58
C HIS A 171 26.25 -8.44 -10.83
N ALA A 172 26.69 -8.38 -12.08
CA ALA A 172 27.91 -7.63 -12.43
C ALA A 172 27.74 -6.13 -12.18
N GLN A 173 26.59 -5.54 -12.54
CA GLN A 173 26.25 -4.15 -12.26
C GLN A 173 26.32 -3.84 -10.74
N ILE A 174 25.72 -4.67 -9.91
CA ILE A 174 25.78 -4.50 -8.45
C ILE A 174 27.22 -4.58 -7.95
N LYS A 175 28.01 -5.56 -8.42
CA LYS A 175 29.41 -5.73 -8.03
C LYS A 175 30.27 -4.54 -8.44
N GLU A 176 30.07 -3.97 -9.63
CA GLU A 176 30.77 -2.75 -10.05
C GLU A 176 30.54 -1.60 -9.06
N LEU A 177 29.30 -1.38 -8.64
CA LEU A 177 28.93 -0.30 -7.72
C LEU A 177 29.41 -0.51 -6.27
N LEU A 178 29.65 -1.76 -5.86
CA LEU A 178 30.08 -2.12 -4.50
C LEU A 178 31.56 -2.45 -4.40
N SER A 179 32.34 -2.36 -5.49
CA SER A 179 33.77 -2.73 -5.56
C SER A 179 34.72 -1.86 -4.72
N GLY A 180 34.21 -0.76 -4.15
CA GLY A 180 34.98 0.19 -3.35
C GLY A 180 35.33 1.49 -4.09
N ASP A 181 35.19 1.55 -5.40
CA ASP A 181 35.46 2.77 -6.20
C ASP A 181 34.52 3.94 -5.84
N TYR A 182 33.33 3.61 -5.31
CA TYR A 182 32.32 4.56 -4.84
C TYR A 182 32.34 4.76 -3.32
N GLY A 183 33.27 4.12 -2.59
CA GLY A 183 33.41 4.21 -1.13
C GLY A 183 32.48 3.28 -0.35
N GLU A 184 32.25 3.62 0.93
CA GLU A 184 31.35 2.86 1.81
C GLU A 184 29.89 3.11 1.42
N VAL A 185 29.14 2.03 1.20
CA VAL A 185 27.71 2.06 0.89
C VAL A 185 26.91 1.71 2.15
N PHE A 186 26.10 2.66 2.66
CA PHE A 186 25.31 2.44 3.87
C PHE A 186 24.03 1.65 3.62
N GLU A 187 23.51 1.73 2.38
CA GLU A 187 22.27 1.05 1.99
C GLU A 187 22.29 0.67 0.52
N MET A 188 21.91 -0.58 0.25
CA MET A 188 21.64 -1.09 -1.09
C MET A 188 20.14 -1.29 -1.24
N TRP A 189 19.55 -0.64 -2.26
CA TRP A 189 18.11 -0.56 -2.44
C TRP A 189 17.65 -1.30 -3.70
N PHE A 190 16.78 -2.29 -3.51
CA PHE A 190 16.20 -3.11 -4.57
C PHE A 190 14.70 -2.82 -4.68
N ASP A 191 14.28 -2.34 -5.86
CA ASP A 191 12.87 -2.07 -6.14
C ASP A 191 12.07 -3.37 -6.28
N GLY A 192 10.80 -3.31 -5.87
CA GLY A 192 9.87 -4.43 -6.02
C GLY A 192 9.26 -4.55 -7.43
N ALA A 193 9.43 -3.53 -8.30
CA ALA A 193 8.95 -3.61 -9.66
C ALA A 193 9.79 -4.61 -10.48
N ASN A 194 9.13 -5.58 -11.09
CA ASN A 194 9.79 -6.72 -11.73
C ASN A 194 9.18 -7.12 -13.07
N GLY A 195 8.66 -6.16 -13.83
CA GLY A 195 8.22 -6.41 -15.19
C GLY A 195 7.00 -5.63 -15.64
N GLY A 196 6.87 -5.52 -16.93
CA GLY A 196 5.85 -4.77 -17.64
C GLY A 196 6.20 -4.63 -19.11
N ASP A 197 5.56 -3.67 -19.79
CA ASP A 197 5.89 -3.31 -21.16
C ASP A 197 7.27 -2.65 -21.22
N GLY A 198 8.04 -2.90 -22.27
CA GLY A 198 9.37 -2.32 -22.44
C GLY A 198 9.92 -2.50 -23.84
N TRP A 199 11.04 -1.81 -24.09
CA TRP A 199 11.78 -1.88 -25.34
C TRP A 199 12.40 -3.26 -25.59
N TYR A 200 13.06 -3.82 -24.56
CA TYR A 200 13.69 -5.15 -24.56
C TYR A 200 14.49 -5.44 -25.83
N GLY A 201 15.42 -4.53 -26.18
CA GLY A 201 16.26 -4.67 -27.37
C GLY A 201 15.50 -4.57 -28.71
N GLY A 202 14.35 -3.92 -28.73
CA GLY A 202 13.51 -3.75 -29.92
C GLY A 202 12.35 -4.72 -30.03
N ALA A 203 12.22 -5.69 -29.11
CA ALA A 203 11.10 -6.64 -29.09
C ALA A 203 9.76 -5.95 -28.82
N LYS A 204 9.75 -4.83 -28.03
CA LYS A 204 8.57 -4.03 -27.72
C LYS A 204 7.42 -4.88 -27.18
N GLU A 205 7.71 -5.66 -26.19
CA GLU A 205 6.79 -6.65 -25.61
C GLU A 205 6.59 -6.45 -24.11
N ARG A 206 5.80 -7.32 -23.51
CA ARG A 206 5.59 -7.38 -22.06
C ARG A 206 6.31 -8.58 -21.49
N ARG A 207 7.20 -8.34 -20.51
CA ARG A 207 7.90 -9.38 -19.75
C ARG A 207 7.59 -9.28 -18.29
N ARG A 208 7.47 -10.40 -17.60
CA ARG A 208 7.26 -10.48 -16.16
C ARG A 208 8.06 -11.60 -15.55
N ILE A 209 8.49 -11.37 -14.32
CA ILE A 209 9.16 -12.35 -13.48
C ILE A 209 8.11 -12.94 -12.54
N GLY A 210 8.05 -14.26 -12.45
CA GLY A 210 7.09 -14.96 -11.58
C GLY A 210 7.44 -14.81 -10.11
N VAL A 211 8.65 -15.22 -9.72
CA VAL A 211 9.18 -15.11 -8.36
C VAL A 211 10.51 -14.35 -8.43
N ALA A 212 10.49 -13.08 -7.98
CA ALA A 212 11.64 -12.19 -8.10
C ALA A 212 12.87 -12.72 -7.32
N SER A 213 12.66 -13.21 -6.11
CA SER A 213 13.74 -13.76 -5.27
C SER A 213 14.50 -14.88 -5.97
N ASP A 214 13.79 -15.79 -6.63
CA ASP A 214 14.38 -16.94 -7.32
C ASP A 214 15.08 -16.53 -8.61
N TYR A 215 14.40 -15.71 -9.42
CA TYR A 215 14.94 -15.27 -10.72
C TYR A 215 16.20 -14.45 -10.57
N TYR A 216 16.19 -13.40 -9.71
CA TYR A 216 17.37 -12.58 -9.48
C TYR A 216 18.39 -13.23 -8.55
N ARG A 217 18.07 -14.38 -7.94
CA ARG A 217 18.89 -15.08 -6.96
C ARG A 217 19.25 -14.17 -5.77
N PHE A 218 18.25 -13.49 -5.20
CA PHE A 218 18.46 -12.53 -4.11
C PHE A 218 19.25 -13.09 -2.92
N PRO A 219 19.11 -14.34 -2.48
CA PRO A 219 19.98 -14.89 -1.42
C PRO A 219 21.47 -14.84 -1.76
N GLU A 220 21.85 -15.12 -3.02
CA GLU A 220 23.22 -14.98 -3.50
C GLU A 220 23.64 -13.51 -3.57
N VAL A 221 22.77 -12.64 -4.10
CA VAL A 221 22.99 -11.19 -4.16
C VAL A 221 23.29 -10.62 -2.77
N PHE A 222 22.45 -10.91 -1.79
CA PHE A 222 22.63 -10.38 -0.43
C PHE A 222 23.90 -10.90 0.22
N THR A 223 24.27 -12.15 -0.06
CA THR A 223 25.54 -12.73 0.41
C THR A 223 26.73 -11.95 -0.10
N PHE A 224 26.83 -11.72 -1.42
CA PHE A 224 27.98 -10.99 -1.95
C PHE A 224 27.91 -9.47 -1.65
N VAL A 225 26.72 -8.88 -1.56
CA VAL A 225 26.54 -7.47 -1.15
C VAL A 225 27.11 -7.26 0.26
N ARG A 226 26.75 -8.10 1.23
CA ARG A 226 27.29 -8.02 2.58
C ARG A 226 28.78 -8.38 2.68
N ALA A 227 29.27 -9.25 1.79
CA ALA A 227 30.72 -9.56 1.72
C ALA A 227 31.54 -8.37 1.19
N LEU A 228 31.04 -7.68 0.18
CA LEU A 228 31.69 -6.50 -0.40
C LEU A 228 31.59 -5.27 0.49
N GLN A 229 30.45 -5.10 1.17
CA GLN A 229 30.11 -3.95 2.01
C GLN A 229 29.55 -4.42 3.36
N PRO A 230 30.40 -4.78 4.35
CA PRO A 230 29.95 -5.41 5.61
C PRO A 230 29.03 -4.56 6.49
N LYS A 231 28.98 -3.24 6.26
CA LYS A 231 28.12 -2.31 7.01
C LYS A 231 26.83 -1.92 6.24
N VAL A 232 26.63 -2.50 5.06
CA VAL A 232 25.47 -2.18 4.25
C VAL A 232 24.20 -2.72 4.87
N CYS A 233 23.15 -1.89 4.92
CA CYS A 233 21.79 -2.35 5.10
C CYS A 233 21.14 -2.61 3.75
N ILE A 234 20.22 -3.56 3.69
CA ILE A 234 19.53 -3.94 2.45
C ILE A 234 18.06 -3.61 2.57
N PHE A 235 17.57 -2.83 1.62
CA PHE A 235 16.14 -2.69 1.36
C PHE A 235 15.74 -3.63 0.23
N ALA A 236 14.80 -4.53 0.50
CA ALA A 236 14.15 -5.35 -0.52
C ALA A 236 12.76 -5.74 -0.05
N GLY A 237 11.73 -5.39 -0.84
CA GLY A 237 10.34 -5.58 -0.42
C GLY A 237 9.94 -7.02 -0.15
N GLU A 238 10.46 -7.97 -0.94
CA GLU A 238 9.98 -9.36 -1.00
C GLU A 238 10.99 -10.39 -0.44
N SER A 239 12.00 -9.98 0.32
CA SER A 239 12.98 -10.92 0.87
C SER A 239 13.04 -10.87 2.39
N ASP A 240 13.03 -12.05 3.00
CA ASP A 240 13.15 -12.22 4.45
C ASP A 240 14.53 -11.80 4.99
N ASP A 241 15.58 -11.87 4.16
CA ASP A 241 16.96 -11.53 4.54
C ASP A 241 17.27 -10.03 4.43
N SER A 242 16.32 -9.18 4.06
CA SER A 242 16.52 -7.73 4.01
C SER A 242 16.40 -7.10 5.40
N ASP A 243 17.10 -5.98 5.60
CA ASP A 243 17.08 -5.19 6.85
C ASP A 243 15.85 -4.28 6.92
N PHE A 244 15.40 -3.81 5.77
CA PHE A 244 14.24 -2.94 5.64
C PHE A 244 13.11 -3.59 4.82
N ARG A 245 11.88 -3.16 5.13
CA ARG A 245 10.69 -3.49 4.37
C ARG A 245 9.92 -2.24 3.98
N TRP A 246 9.16 -2.32 2.89
CA TRP A 246 8.26 -1.27 2.45
C TRP A 246 6.94 -1.26 3.26
N PRO A 247 6.38 -0.11 3.64
CA PRO A 247 5.12 -0.03 4.41
C PRO A 247 3.85 -0.29 3.56
N GLY A 248 3.97 -0.58 2.28
CA GLY A 248 2.84 -0.79 1.37
C GLY A 248 2.21 0.49 0.84
N ASN A 249 2.88 1.63 1.01
CA ASN A 249 2.43 2.92 0.48
C ASN A 249 3.61 3.88 0.31
N GLU A 250 3.45 4.84 -0.62
CA GLU A 250 4.41 5.92 -0.91
C GLU A 250 3.90 7.27 -0.37
N LYS A 251 3.23 7.24 0.79
CA LYS A 251 2.63 8.44 1.40
C LYS A 251 3.44 8.98 2.57
N GLY A 252 4.53 8.31 2.96
CA GLY A 252 5.25 8.61 4.18
C GLY A 252 4.36 8.40 5.41
N GLU A 253 3.64 7.29 5.47
CA GLU A 253 2.74 6.93 6.57
C GLU A 253 2.98 5.50 7.05
N LEU A 254 3.05 5.35 8.35
CA LEU A 254 3.24 4.09 9.03
C LEU A 254 2.21 3.94 10.16
N ASP A 255 1.76 2.72 10.43
CA ASP A 255 0.85 2.44 11.55
C ASP A 255 1.45 2.95 12.88
N PRO A 256 0.67 3.64 13.72
CA PRO A 256 1.17 4.18 14.98
C PRO A 256 1.80 3.16 15.93
N ASN A 257 1.45 1.90 15.78
CA ASN A 257 2.01 0.80 16.55
C ASN A 257 2.78 -0.20 15.66
N SER A 258 3.42 0.28 14.60
CA SER A 258 4.23 -0.58 13.73
C SER A 258 5.33 -1.29 14.53
N SER A 259 5.53 -2.57 14.27
CA SER A 259 6.59 -3.39 14.85
C SER A 259 7.64 -3.71 13.78
N ALA A 260 8.91 -3.75 14.15
CA ALA A 260 9.98 -4.26 13.28
C ALA A 260 9.95 -5.80 13.18
N THR A 261 9.26 -6.48 14.10
CA THR A 261 9.05 -7.93 14.02
C THR A 261 8.00 -8.27 12.98
N VAL A 262 8.36 -9.09 12.00
CA VAL A 262 7.49 -9.56 10.91
C VAL A 262 7.66 -11.05 10.68
N CYS A 263 6.62 -11.72 10.18
CA CYS A 263 6.79 -13.11 9.75
C CYS A 263 7.38 -13.18 8.34
N SER A 264 7.86 -14.37 7.99
CA SER A 264 8.39 -14.68 6.66
C SER A 264 7.45 -14.23 5.55
N VAL A 265 8.02 -13.64 4.50
CA VAL A 265 7.30 -13.35 3.25
C VAL A 265 6.71 -14.63 2.67
N GLY A 266 7.41 -15.78 2.82
CA GLY A 266 6.90 -17.10 2.44
C GLY A 266 5.63 -17.52 3.16
N GLY A 267 5.37 -17.01 4.37
CA GLY A 267 4.10 -17.20 5.08
C GLY A 267 2.89 -16.53 4.42
N PHE A 268 3.15 -15.64 3.47
CA PHE A 268 2.17 -14.98 2.62
C PHE A 268 2.37 -15.36 1.14
N ALA A 269 2.94 -16.54 0.85
CA ALA A 269 3.33 -16.96 -0.49
C ALA A 269 2.19 -16.88 -1.52
N ASP A 270 0.95 -17.03 -1.07
CA ASP A 270 -0.24 -16.77 -1.87
C ASP A 270 -0.64 -15.28 -1.87
N GLY A 271 0.03 -14.48 -1.05
CA GLY A 271 -0.38 -13.13 -0.66
C GLY A 271 0.40 -12.02 -1.31
N LYS A 272 1.06 -12.26 -2.41
CA LYS A 272 1.76 -11.22 -3.18
C LYS A 272 1.01 -9.89 -3.09
N TYR A 273 1.70 -8.80 -3.14
CA TYR A 273 1.31 -7.37 -3.06
C TYR A 273 -0.18 -6.97 -3.15
N GLY A 274 -1.07 -7.87 -3.51
CA GLY A 274 -2.50 -7.65 -3.65
C GLY A 274 -3.36 -8.01 -2.44
N ASN A 275 -2.84 -8.78 -1.50
CA ASN A 275 -3.62 -9.19 -0.33
C ASN A 275 -3.76 -8.03 0.67
N PRO A 276 -4.98 -7.59 1.04
CA PRO A 276 -5.19 -6.54 2.05
C PRO A 276 -4.55 -6.89 3.41
N ASP A 277 -4.55 -8.17 3.79
CA ASP A 277 -3.94 -8.63 5.04
C ASP A 277 -2.42 -8.52 4.98
N TYR A 278 -1.81 -8.80 3.83
CA TYR A 278 -0.39 -8.60 3.61
C TYR A 278 -0.02 -7.11 3.69
N LYS A 279 -0.78 -6.21 3.02
CA LYS A 279 -0.55 -4.76 3.12
C LYS A 279 -0.69 -4.25 4.55
N ALA A 280 -1.70 -4.71 5.27
CA ALA A 280 -1.87 -4.38 6.67
C ALA A 280 -0.70 -4.90 7.51
N HIS A 281 -0.24 -6.11 7.23
CA HIS A 281 0.88 -6.73 7.91
C HIS A 281 2.20 -5.99 7.67
N ILE A 282 2.56 -5.68 6.44
CA ILE A 282 3.81 -4.97 6.13
C ILE A 282 3.84 -3.56 6.72
N ASN A 283 2.69 -2.90 6.87
CA ASN A 283 2.59 -1.59 7.52
C ASN A 283 2.72 -1.70 9.05
N ARG A 284 2.02 -2.64 9.67
CA ARG A 284 1.90 -2.77 11.12
C ARG A 284 2.95 -3.67 11.75
N GLY A 285 3.52 -4.60 11.01
CA GLY A 285 4.26 -5.71 11.58
C GLY A 285 3.35 -6.69 12.34
N MET A 286 3.96 -7.59 13.08
CA MET A 286 3.26 -8.60 13.85
C MET A 286 2.79 -8.04 15.19
N ARG A 287 1.50 -7.76 15.33
CA ARG A 287 0.91 -7.44 16.62
C ARG A 287 0.56 -8.68 17.44
N ASN A 288 0.10 -9.72 16.74
CA ASN A 288 -0.38 -10.95 17.33
C ASN A 288 0.44 -12.09 16.76
N PHE A 289 1.29 -12.66 17.57
CA PHE A 289 2.04 -13.87 17.25
C PHE A 289 1.13 -15.10 17.05
N GLU A 290 -0.16 -14.95 17.31
CA GLU A 290 -1.17 -16.02 17.26
C GLU A 290 -1.33 -16.67 15.90
N ASN A 291 -1.04 -15.93 14.81
CA ASN A 291 -1.21 -16.44 13.44
C ASN A 291 0.07 -16.95 12.79
N THR A 292 1.20 -16.99 13.52
CA THR A 292 2.50 -17.36 12.96
C THR A 292 2.95 -18.77 13.31
N ALA A 293 2.08 -19.61 13.87
CA ALA A 293 2.45 -20.99 14.17
C ALA A 293 3.08 -21.67 12.94
N GLY A 294 4.41 -21.85 13.00
CA GLY A 294 5.19 -22.49 11.94
C GLY A 294 5.90 -21.55 10.95
N HIS A 295 5.73 -20.23 11.03
CA HIS A 295 6.47 -19.31 10.18
C HIS A 295 7.62 -18.62 10.94
N PRO A 296 8.83 -18.54 10.36
CA PRO A 296 9.93 -17.84 10.96
C PRO A 296 9.64 -16.33 11.08
N LEU A 297 10.16 -15.71 12.14
CA LEU A 297 10.07 -14.27 12.39
C LEU A 297 11.39 -13.60 12.06
N PHE A 298 11.31 -12.37 11.53
CA PHE A 298 12.43 -11.54 11.13
C PHE A 298 12.32 -10.16 11.76
N PHE A 299 13.47 -9.52 11.99
CA PHE A 299 13.55 -8.13 12.40
C PHE A 299 13.80 -7.27 11.17
N ARG A 300 12.79 -6.55 10.70
CA ARG A 300 12.86 -5.70 9.53
C ARG A 300 12.19 -4.35 9.81
N VAL A 301 12.96 -3.29 9.83
CA VAL A 301 12.44 -1.93 10.06
C VAL A 301 11.64 -1.47 8.84
N CYS A 302 10.55 -0.74 9.06
CA CYS A 302 9.82 -0.12 7.97
C CYS A 302 10.58 1.10 7.44
N GLU A 303 10.91 1.10 6.16
CA GLU A 303 11.37 2.28 5.46
C GLU A 303 10.21 2.93 4.72
N CYS A 304 9.92 4.19 5.07
CA CYS A 304 8.78 4.91 4.55
C CYS A 304 9.26 5.92 3.53
N ASP A 305 9.17 5.54 2.28
CA ASP A 305 9.52 6.35 1.12
C ASP A 305 8.32 7.18 0.63
N PHE A 306 8.59 8.37 0.18
CA PHE A 306 7.62 9.22 -0.52
C PHE A 306 8.32 10.35 -1.27
N PRO A 307 7.82 10.75 -2.44
CA PRO A 307 8.42 11.82 -3.22
C PRO A 307 8.16 13.19 -2.57
N MET A 308 9.16 14.07 -2.62
CA MET A 308 9.05 15.46 -2.17
C MET A 308 8.17 16.31 -3.10
N ARG A 309 8.06 15.92 -4.36
CA ARG A 309 7.20 16.46 -5.41
C ARG A 309 6.03 15.51 -5.67
N PRO A 310 5.08 15.78 -6.57
CA PRO A 310 4.04 14.83 -6.95
C PRO A 310 4.58 13.51 -7.51
N GLY A 311 5.63 13.58 -8.35
CA GLY A 311 6.34 12.42 -8.91
C GLY A 311 7.69 12.17 -8.25
N TRP A 312 8.31 11.03 -8.59
CA TRP A 312 9.68 10.68 -8.16
C TRP A 312 10.73 11.43 -8.96
N PHE A 313 10.53 11.59 -10.27
CA PHE A 313 11.37 12.38 -11.14
C PHE A 313 10.89 13.83 -11.21
N TYR A 314 11.77 14.72 -11.66
CA TYR A 314 11.44 16.13 -11.85
C TYR A 314 10.57 16.33 -13.10
N HIS A 315 9.48 17.06 -12.94
CA HIS A 315 8.63 17.53 -14.03
C HIS A 315 8.45 19.05 -13.94
N ALA A 316 8.74 19.77 -15.02
CA ALA A 316 8.63 21.23 -15.02
C ALA A 316 7.22 21.76 -14.70
N LYS A 317 6.17 20.99 -15.04
CA LYS A 317 4.76 21.27 -14.69
C LYS A 317 4.45 21.17 -13.20
N GLU A 318 5.39 20.66 -12.40
CA GLU A 318 5.26 20.48 -10.95
C GLU A 318 5.98 21.56 -10.14
N ARG A 319 6.49 22.60 -10.78
CA ARG A 319 6.99 23.80 -10.07
C ARG A 319 5.89 24.40 -9.20
N GLY A 320 6.25 24.81 -7.99
CA GLY A 320 5.31 25.30 -6.99
C GLY A 320 4.52 24.20 -6.29
N LYS A 321 4.83 22.91 -6.52
CA LYS A 321 4.13 21.76 -5.91
C LYS A 321 5.02 20.96 -4.95
N THR A 322 6.16 21.49 -4.58
CA THR A 322 7.04 20.92 -3.55
C THR A 322 6.31 20.85 -2.22
N LYS A 323 6.34 19.71 -1.56
CA LYS A 323 5.75 19.51 -0.23
C LYS A 323 6.41 20.44 0.79
N SER A 324 5.59 21.10 1.61
CA SER A 324 6.06 22.12 2.56
C SER A 324 6.91 21.54 3.70
N ALA A 325 7.71 22.37 4.33
CA ALA A 325 8.48 22.00 5.53
C ALA A 325 7.59 21.44 6.65
N ALA A 326 6.40 22.00 6.85
CA ALA A 326 5.44 21.51 7.84
C ALA A 326 4.91 20.13 7.48
N TYR A 327 4.67 19.86 6.19
CA TYR A 327 4.28 18.54 5.74
C TYR A 327 5.40 17.51 5.95
N LEU A 328 6.65 17.84 5.62
CA LEU A 328 7.79 16.97 5.89
C LEU A 328 7.92 16.65 7.38
N MET A 329 7.70 17.65 8.26
CA MET A 329 7.67 17.43 9.70
C MET A 329 6.51 16.55 10.15
N GLN A 330 5.33 16.69 9.55
CA GLN A 330 4.20 15.80 9.81
C GLN A 330 4.53 14.36 9.39
N ARG A 331 5.18 14.17 8.23
CA ARG A 331 5.63 12.83 7.79
C ARG A 331 6.66 12.25 8.74
N TYR A 332 7.60 13.04 9.25
CA TYR A 332 8.55 12.61 10.27
C TYR A 332 7.84 12.03 11.51
N LEU A 333 6.80 12.68 11.98
CA LEU A 333 6.00 12.18 13.11
C LEU A 333 5.24 10.88 12.77
N LYS A 334 4.82 10.73 11.51
CA LYS A 334 4.05 9.57 11.04
C LYS A 334 4.92 8.40 10.59
N THR A 335 6.20 8.56 10.42
CA THR A 335 7.17 7.54 10.01
C THR A 335 8.11 7.20 11.14
N VAL A 336 9.09 8.04 11.42
CA VAL A 336 10.06 7.87 12.53
C VAL A 336 9.34 7.84 13.88
N GLY A 337 8.35 8.70 14.08
CA GLY A 337 7.51 8.71 15.28
C GLY A 337 6.63 7.46 15.46
N ASN A 338 6.59 6.58 14.46
CA ASN A 338 5.85 5.31 14.48
C ASN A 338 6.79 4.09 14.35
N GLY A 339 8.11 4.28 14.49
CA GLY A 339 9.10 3.18 14.56
C GLY A 339 9.72 2.77 13.23
N GLY A 340 9.55 3.58 12.18
CA GLY A 340 10.21 3.40 10.89
C GLY A 340 11.33 4.42 10.65
N THR A 341 11.81 4.46 9.40
CA THR A 341 12.67 5.50 8.87
C THR A 341 11.92 6.36 7.86
N MET A 342 12.46 7.51 7.53
CA MET A 342 11.87 8.46 6.57
C MET A 342 12.83 8.62 5.39
N ASN A 343 12.43 8.12 4.22
CA ASN A 343 13.16 8.25 2.96
C ASN A 343 12.43 9.22 2.02
N ILE A 344 13.06 10.35 1.72
CA ILE A 344 12.46 11.44 0.95
C ILE A 344 12.94 11.36 -0.50
N GLY A 345 12.00 11.24 -1.45
CA GLY A 345 12.31 11.33 -2.88
C GLY A 345 12.79 12.72 -3.27
N ILE A 346 14.00 12.82 -3.76
CA ILE A 346 14.69 14.04 -4.18
C ILE A 346 14.80 14.02 -5.70
N ALA A 347 14.30 15.07 -6.37
CA ALA A 347 14.19 15.12 -7.83
C ALA A 347 14.95 16.32 -8.42
N PRO A 348 16.24 16.19 -8.73
CA PRO A 348 16.98 17.26 -9.43
C PRO A 348 16.39 17.53 -10.82
N ASN A 349 16.40 18.81 -11.21
CA ASN A 349 15.89 19.28 -12.49
C ASN A 349 16.82 18.90 -13.68
N LYS A 350 16.48 19.32 -14.91
CA LYS A 350 17.26 19.03 -16.12
C LYS A 350 18.67 19.63 -16.09
N ASP A 351 18.91 20.69 -15.32
CA ASP A 351 20.25 21.25 -15.09
C ASP A 351 21.09 20.40 -14.12
N GLY A 352 20.49 19.36 -13.49
CA GLY A 352 21.15 18.55 -12.47
C GLY A 352 21.32 19.26 -11.14
N ARG A 353 20.31 20.04 -10.71
CA ARG A 353 20.27 20.83 -9.46
C ARG A 353 18.88 20.75 -8.84
N LEU A 354 18.80 20.98 -7.53
CA LEU A 354 17.52 21.21 -6.87
C LEU A 354 17.01 22.62 -7.10
N ASP A 355 15.71 22.75 -7.35
CA ASP A 355 15.06 24.06 -7.40
C ASP A 355 15.05 24.71 -6.00
N GLU A 356 14.97 26.04 -5.96
CA GLU A 356 15.02 26.81 -4.71
C GLU A 356 13.91 26.41 -3.73
N GLU A 357 12.74 26.05 -4.24
CA GLU A 357 11.60 25.60 -3.41
C GLU A 357 11.91 24.31 -2.64
N ASP A 358 12.64 23.37 -3.27
CA ASP A 358 13.05 22.11 -2.63
C ASP A 358 14.07 22.37 -1.53
N VAL A 359 15.08 23.23 -1.83
CA VAL A 359 16.11 23.65 -0.87
C VAL A 359 15.46 24.35 0.34
N LYS A 360 14.49 25.24 0.08
CA LYS A 360 13.75 25.96 1.14
C LYS A 360 12.95 25.00 2.01
N ALA A 361 12.24 24.04 1.40
CA ALA A 361 11.44 23.08 2.15
C ALA A 361 12.30 22.17 3.02
N LEU A 362 13.45 21.68 2.52
CA LEU A 362 14.40 20.88 3.29
C LEU A 362 14.98 21.66 4.48
N LYS A 363 15.48 22.86 4.26
CA LYS A 363 15.99 23.73 5.36
C LYS A 363 14.92 24.07 6.38
N GLY A 364 13.71 24.37 5.91
CA GLY A 364 12.54 24.61 6.76
C GLY A 364 12.19 23.41 7.62
N PHE A 365 12.21 22.21 7.04
CA PHE A 365 11.98 20.95 7.79
C PHE A 365 12.98 20.80 8.95
N LYS A 366 14.28 20.99 8.71
CA LYS A 366 15.30 20.95 9.77
C LYS A 366 15.01 21.97 10.88
N THR A 367 14.66 23.21 10.50
CA THR A 367 14.32 24.27 11.46
C THR A 367 13.10 23.89 12.31
N LEU A 368 12.02 23.38 11.68
CA LEU A 368 10.83 22.94 12.41
C LEU A 368 11.14 21.74 13.31
N LYS A 369 11.93 20.77 12.83
CA LYS A 369 12.35 19.61 13.62
C LYS A 369 13.11 20.03 14.87
N ASP A 370 14.08 20.94 14.75
CA ASP A 370 14.85 21.44 15.89
C ASP A 370 13.96 22.17 16.90
N ALA A 371 13.03 23.01 16.43
CA ALA A 371 12.11 23.73 17.29
C ALA A 371 11.05 22.84 17.96
N PHE A 372 10.72 21.70 17.33
CA PHE A 372 9.70 20.78 17.83
C PHE A 372 10.15 19.96 19.04
N PHE A 373 11.46 19.76 19.19
CA PHE A 373 12.07 19.03 20.31
C PHE A 373 12.80 19.98 21.27
N GLY A 374 12.13 21.08 21.61
CA GLY A 374 12.67 22.06 22.56
C GLY A 374 12.65 21.58 24.02
N ASP A 375 13.46 22.21 24.85
CA ASP A 375 13.58 21.89 26.27
C ASP A 375 12.25 21.99 27.02
N CYS A 376 11.98 20.98 27.83
CA CYS A 376 10.79 20.89 28.67
C CYS A 376 10.95 21.76 29.92
N ARG A 377 10.51 23.02 29.84
CA ARG A 377 10.59 24.00 30.98
C ARG A 377 9.38 23.90 31.90
N GLY A 378 9.25 22.75 32.59
CA GLY A 378 8.13 22.49 33.51
C GLY A 378 6.85 22.00 32.85
N LYS A 379 6.73 22.07 31.52
CA LYS A 379 5.58 21.54 30.76
C LYS A 379 6.08 20.80 29.52
N CYS A 380 5.38 19.74 29.09
CA CYS A 380 5.68 19.03 27.86
C CYS A 380 4.40 18.72 27.07
N ASN A 381 4.52 18.61 25.77
CA ASN A 381 3.48 18.14 24.85
C ASN A 381 4.02 17.21 23.76
N VAL A 382 5.32 16.87 23.82
CA VAL A 382 5.95 15.90 22.92
C VAL A 382 6.60 14.81 23.75
N ILE A 383 6.22 13.58 23.53
CA ILE A 383 6.70 12.39 24.23
C ILE A 383 7.47 11.55 23.23
N VAL A 384 8.73 11.25 23.50
CA VAL A 384 9.56 10.35 22.72
C VAL A 384 9.93 9.15 23.57
N ALA A 385 9.52 7.96 23.13
CA ALA A 385 9.78 6.73 23.84
C ALA A 385 10.42 5.69 22.90
N TRP A 386 11.28 4.83 23.43
CA TRP A 386 11.95 3.77 22.69
C TRP A 386 12.43 2.65 23.61
N GLU A 387 12.75 1.50 23.05
CA GLU A 387 13.42 0.40 23.75
C GLU A 387 14.76 0.06 23.09
N ASP A 388 15.65 -0.54 23.83
CA ASP A 388 16.85 -1.16 23.28
C ASP A 388 16.46 -2.44 22.53
N VAL A 389 16.51 -2.39 21.21
CA VAL A 389 16.14 -3.48 20.32
C VAL A 389 17.30 -4.43 19.99
N SER A 390 18.44 -4.32 20.64
CA SER A 390 19.59 -5.22 20.41
C SER A 390 19.23 -6.70 20.65
N ASN A 391 18.21 -6.94 21.48
CA ASN A 391 17.63 -8.25 21.73
C ASN A 391 16.23 -8.45 21.07
N GLY A 392 15.89 -7.63 20.11
CA GLY A 392 14.58 -7.58 19.48
C GLY A 392 13.59 -6.68 20.22
N GLU A 393 12.39 -6.55 19.68
CA GLU A 393 11.30 -5.78 20.32
C GLU A 393 10.64 -6.61 21.41
N ILE A 394 10.66 -6.12 22.64
CA ILE A 394 10.15 -6.83 23.81
C ILE A 394 8.86 -6.21 24.33
N SER A 395 8.71 -4.87 24.26
CA SER A 395 7.54 -4.16 24.76
C SER A 395 6.27 -4.54 24.03
N ARG A 396 5.26 -4.91 24.81
CA ARG A 396 3.93 -5.24 24.30
C ARG A 396 2.87 -4.21 24.69
N TYR A 397 3.24 -3.29 25.57
CA TYR A 397 2.46 -2.09 25.85
C TYR A 397 3.34 -1.01 26.47
N TRP A 398 2.90 0.22 26.34
CA TRP A 398 3.45 1.35 27.08
C TRP A 398 2.38 2.42 27.29
N THR A 399 2.51 3.14 28.37
CA THR A 399 1.61 4.23 28.72
C THR A 399 2.37 5.38 29.34
N VAL A 400 1.88 6.60 29.06
CA VAL A 400 2.20 7.79 29.83
C VAL A 400 0.91 8.32 30.43
N LYS A 401 0.89 8.48 31.74
CA LYS A 401 -0.25 9.08 32.46
C LYS A 401 0.12 10.45 32.96
N TYR A 402 -0.85 11.34 32.92
CA TYR A 402 -0.85 12.59 33.67
C TYR A 402 -1.94 12.50 34.73
N LYS A 403 -1.55 12.44 36.00
CA LYS A 403 -2.44 12.01 37.09
C LYS A 403 -3.06 10.65 36.73
N ASP A 404 -4.36 10.50 36.82
CA ASP A 404 -5.06 9.24 36.51
C ASP A 404 -5.41 9.04 35.02
N LYS A 405 -5.12 10.05 34.17
CA LYS A 405 -5.49 10.01 32.75
C LYS A 405 -4.34 9.53 31.89
N VAL A 406 -4.56 8.51 31.06
CA VAL A 406 -3.63 8.12 30.00
C VAL A 406 -3.61 9.20 28.93
N VAL A 407 -2.45 9.83 28.71
CA VAL A 407 -2.23 10.90 27.72
C VAL A 407 -1.51 10.39 26.46
N ALA A 408 -0.77 9.27 26.58
CA ALA A 408 -0.19 8.58 25.45
C ALA A 408 -0.06 7.07 25.74
N SER A 409 -0.18 6.25 24.70
CA SER A 409 -0.04 4.80 24.83
C SER A 409 0.30 4.15 23.47
N GLY A 410 0.68 2.88 23.52
CA GLY A 410 0.87 2.03 22.36
C GLY A 410 1.03 0.57 22.74
N THR A 411 0.97 -0.32 21.73
CA THR A 411 1.10 -1.77 21.89
C THR A 411 2.51 -2.28 21.58
N THR A 412 3.34 -1.45 20.96
CA THR A 412 4.76 -1.74 20.69
C THR A 412 5.55 -0.48 20.98
N LEU A 413 6.78 -0.62 21.39
CA LEU A 413 7.70 0.50 21.62
C LEU A 413 8.76 0.60 20.50
N GLY A 414 9.55 -0.46 20.31
CA GLY A 414 10.52 -0.53 19.22
C GLY A 414 11.57 0.58 19.26
N ILE A 415 12.11 0.91 18.10
CA ILE A 415 13.22 1.86 17.98
C ILE A 415 12.85 3.30 18.33
N LYS A 416 11.59 3.73 18.11
CA LYS A 416 11.12 5.07 18.48
C LYS A 416 9.61 5.20 18.40
N ARG A 417 9.02 5.92 19.35
CA ARG A 417 7.65 6.42 19.30
C ARG A 417 7.63 7.89 19.65
N ILE A 418 6.95 8.69 18.84
CA ILE A 418 6.73 10.11 19.12
C ILE A 418 5.24 10.34 19.21
N ARG A 419 4.79 10.92 20.33
CA ARG A 419 3.38 11.30 20.52
C ARG A 419 3.32 12.77 20.87
N VAL A 420 2.41 13.46 20.21
CA VAL A 420 2.21 14.90 20.36
C VAL A 420 0.85 15.14 20.96
N LEU A 421 0.83 15.68 22.18
CA LEU A 421 -0.38 16.03 22.91
C LEU A 421 -0.99 17.30 22.34
N ASP A 422 -2.30 17.43 22.44
CA ASP A 422 -3.01 18.65 22.03
C ASP A 422 -2.73 19.81 22.99
N GLU A 423 -2.58 19.48 24.28
CA GLU A 423 -2.28 20.45 25.35
C GLU A 423 -0.99 20.04 26.09
N ALA A 424 -0.22 21.04 26.46
CA ALA A 424 0.96 20.81 27.28
C ALA A 424 0.59 20.52 28.73
N VAL A 425 1.16 19.45 29.28
CA VAL A 425 0.96 19.01 30.68
C VAL A 425 2.22 19.23 31.51
N PRO A 426 2.11 19.47 32.84
CA PRO A 426 3.27 19.51 33.72
C PRO A 426 4.07 18.21 33.65
N ASN A 427 5.40 18.32 33.45
CA ASN A 427 6.24 17.14 33.27
C ASN A 427 6.57 16.40 34.57
N ASN A 428 6.45 17.06 35.73
CA ASN A 428 6.73 16.45 37.06
C ASN A 428 5.68 15.44 37.51
N ASP A 429 4.47 15.48 36.92
CA ASP A 429 3.33 14.63 37.29
C ASP A 429 3.09 13.53 36.24
N LEU A 430 4.08 13.25 35.39
CA LEU A 430 3.97 12.20 34.37
C LEU A 430 4.46 10.87 34.89
N GLU A 431 3.64 9.85 34.78
CA GLU A 431 3.96 8.47 35.07
C GLU A 431 4.19 7.70 33.79
N TRP A 432 5.36 7.07 33.67
CA TRP A 432 5.73 6.20 32.57
C TRP A 432 5.66 4.74 32.98
N ASN A 433 5.04 3.91 32.14
CA ASN A 433 5.01 2.47 32.32
C ASN A 433 5.14 1.77 30.96
N SER A 434 5.90 0.67 30.93
CA SER A 434 6.09 -0.16 29.73
C SER A 434 6.52 -1.56 30.13
N GLY A 435 6.24 -2.55 29.29
CA GLY A 435 6.60 -3.93 29.57
C GLY A 435 5.85 -4.97 28.77
N ASN A 436 5.75 -6.17 29.32
CA ASN A 436 4.94 -7.26 28.79
C ASN A 436 3.44 -7.00 29.00
N VAL A 437 2.60 -7.80 28.36
CA VAL A 437 1.13 -7.68 28.45
C VAL A 437 0.62 -7.77 29.89
N ASP A 438 1.31 -8.51 30.77
CA ASP A 438 1.01 -8.64 32.19
C ASP A 438 1.60 -7.53 33.08
N GLY A 439 2.29 -6.55 32.49
CA GLY A 439 2.91 -5.44 33.20
C GLY A 439 4.27 -5.75 33.80
N THR A 440 4.81 -6.94 33.61
CA THR A 440 6.15 -7.28 34.11
C THR A 440 7.23 -6.80 33.15
N PRO A 441 8.38 -6.27 33.64
CA PRO A 441 9.53 -5.98 32.80
C PRO A 441 10.07 -7.26 32.17
N GLY A 442 10.28 -7.26 30.85
CA GLY A 442 10.95 -8.36 30.16
C GLY A 442 12.41 -8.52 30.65
N LYS A 443 12.90 -9.75 30.72
CA LYS A 443 14.30 -10.00 31.09
C LYS A 443 15.25 -9.40 30.05
N GLY A 444 16.13 -8.50 30.49
CA GLY A 444 17.04 -7.75 29.60
C GLY A 444 16.38 -6.58 28.87
N TYR A 445 15.21 -6.16 29.31
CA TYR A 445 14.43 -5.07 28.75
C TYR A 445 14.93 -3.70 29.26
N SER A 446 15.15 -2.77 28.36
CA SER A 446 15.47 -1.39 28.67
C SER A 446 14.63 -0.47 27.79
N ALA A 447 13.65 0.19 28.39
CA ALA A 447 12.85 1.22 27.77
C ALA A 447 13.18 2.60 28.31
N ASN A 448 13.10 3.58 27.46
CA ASN A 448 13.40 4.96 27.77
C ASN A 448 12.26 5.88 27.31
N VAL A 449 12.11 7.01 28.01
CA VAL A 449 11.21 8.07 27.62
C VAL A 449 11.88 9.41 27.80
N ARG A 450 11.62 10.32 26.87
CA ARG A 450 12.00 11.74 26.97
C ARG A 450 10.80 12.62 26.67
N PHE A 451 10.75 13.73 27.37
CA PHE A 451 9.70 14.73 27.24
C PHE A 451 10.27 15.99 26.63
N TYR A 452 9.55 16.61 25.70
CA TYR A 452 9.93 17.85 25.04
C TYR A 452 8.73 18.79 25.01
N TYR A 453 9.03 20.06 24.76
CA TYR A 453 8.02 21.09 24.56
C TYR A 453 8.14 21.67 23.16
N ALA A 454 7.06 21.61 22.42
CA ALA A 454 6.88 22.32 21.16
C ALA A 454 5.89 23.46 21.36
N ASP A 455 6.14 24.60 20.72
CA ASP A 455 5.18 25.71 20.71
C ASP A 455 3.82 25.22 20.19
N PRO A 456 2.68 25.51 20.87
CA PRO A 456 1.36 25.07 20.45
C PRO A 456 0.97 25.50 19.03
N GLU A 457 1.39 26.69 18.59
CA GLU A 457 1.13 27.14 17.21
C GLU A 457 1.94 26.31 16.20
N LEU A 458 3.18 25.95 16.54
CA LEU A 458 3.97 25.04 15.72
C LEU A 458 3.32 23.66 15.62
N VAL A 459 2.84 23.11 16.74
CA VAL A 459 2.10 21.85 16.77
C VAL A 459 0.87 21.90 15.85
N LYS A 460 0.10 23.00 15.93
CA LYS A 460 -1.08 23.22 15.10
C LYS A 460 -0.72 23.28 13.61
N ILE A 461 0.32 24.05 13.26
CA ILE A 461 0.81 24.15 11.87
C ILE A 461 1.18 22.75 11.33
N VAL A 462 1.95 21.97 12.09
CA VAL A 462 2.39 20.65 11.66
C VAL A 462 1.21 19.66 11.55
N LYS A 463 0.29 19.66 12.54
CA LYS A 463 -0.89 18.76 12.51
C LYS A 463 -1.85 19.08 11.35
N SER A 464 -2.00 20.35 11.00
CA SER A 464 -2.89 20.80 9.92
C SER A 464 -2.22 20.81 8.54
N ALA A 465 -0.92 20.50 8.46
CA ALA A 465 -0.20 20.51 7.20
C ALA A 465 -0.84 19.56 6.19
N THR A 466 -1.15 20.10 5.01
CA THR A 466 -1.62 19.35 3.84
C THR A 466 -0.62 19.53 2.72
N THR A 467 -0.60 18.59 1.78
CA THR A 467 0.08 18.81 0.51
C THR A 467 -0.90 19.47 -0.44
N GLU A 468 -0.52 20.55 -1.06
CA GLU A 468 -1.31 21.08 -2.19
C GLU A 468 -1.35 20.11 -3.37
N SER A 469 -0.43 19.15 -3.39
CA SER A 469 -0.22 18.21 -4.48
C SER A 469 -0.04 16.77 -4.03
N GLY A 470 -0.30 16.43 -2.77
CA GLY A 470 0.02 15.14 -2.14
C GLY A 470 -0.82 13.96 -2.57
N GLU A 471 -1.42 14.03 -3.73
CA GLU A 471 -2.24 12.96 -4.23
C GLU A 471 -1.52 12.24 -5.37
N THR A 472 -1.54 10.92 -5.31
CA THR A 472 -1.11 10.01 -6.37
C THR A 472 -1.85 10.30 -7.69
N ASP A 473 -1.50 9.62 -8.80
CA ASP A 473 -2.19 9.75 -10.09
C ASP A 473 -3.72 9.65 -10.01
N THR A 474 -4.23 8.95 -9.00
CA THR A 474 -5.66 8.92 -8.67
C THR A 474 -6.20 10.32 -8.34
N ALA A 475 -5.43 11.15 -7.69
CA ALA A 475 -5.83 12.53 -7.36
C ALA A 475 -5.68 13.50 -8.53
N LYS A 476 -4.79 13.25 -9.47
CA LYS A 476 -4.76 14.01 -10.73
C LYS A 476 -6.09 13.87 -11.47
N TRP A 477 -6.72 12.72 -11.37
CA TRP A 477 -8.06 12.46 -11.88
C TRP A 477 -9.13 13.27 -11.16
N MET A 478 -8.98 13.47 -9.87
CA MET A 478 -9.89 14.25 -9.03
C MET A 478 -9.79 15.75 -9.28
N MET A 479 -8.60 16.27 -9.59
CA MET A 479 -8.40 17.70 -9.83
C MET A 479 -8.77 18.15 -11.25
N ALA A 480 -8.88 17.24 -12.21
CA ALA A 480 -9.35 17.57 -13.56
C ALA A 480 -10.86 17.91 -13.61
N GLY A 481 -11.61 17.65 -12.54
CA GLY A 481 -13.02 18.05 -12.40
C GLY A 481 -13.15 19.47 -11.91
N LYS A 482 -13.64 20.38 -12.73
CA LYS A 482 -14.10 21.72 -12.33
C LYS A 482 -15.01 21.59 -11.11
N GLN A 483 -14.91 22.53 -10.15
CA GLN A 483 -15.91 22.70 -9.09
C GLN A 483 -17.31 22.85 -9.70
N GLY A 484 -17.97 21.70 -9.92
CA GLY A 484 -19.35 21.65 -10.36
C GLY A 484 -20.30 21.56 -9.18
N ALA A 485 -21.56 21.77 -9.44
CA ALA A 485 -22.63 21.72 -8.46
C ALA A 485 -22.53 20.47 -7.59
N ARG A 486 -22.65 20.67 -6.30
CA ARG A 486 -22.53 19.61 -5.30
C ARG A 486 -23.84 18.84 -5.25
N ASP A 487 -23.81 17.52 -5.45
CA ASP A 487 -24.97 16.69 -5.17
C ASP A 487 -25.17 16.55 -3.64
N GLU A 488 -25.65 17.64 -3.03
CA GLU A 488 -26.08 17.61 -1.64
C GLU A 488 -27.45 16.92 -1.48
N GLY A 489 -28.21 16.79 -2.57
CA GLY A 489 -29.54 16.21 -2.55
C GLY A 489 -29.56 14.73 -2.16
N VAL A 490 -28.62 13.91 -2.67
CA VAL A 490 -28.52 12.48 -2.30
C VAL A 490 -28.17 12.32 -0.83
N ALA A 491 -27.15 13.03 -0.34
CA ALA A 491 -26.74 12.97 1.07
C ALA A 491 -27.88 13.41 2.02
N GLN A 492 -28.62 14.46 1.67
CA GLN A 492 -29.77 14.94 2.44
C GLN A 492 -30.92 13.93 2.46
N LYS A 493 -31.24 13.33 1.32
CA LYS A 493 -32.26 12.27 1.23
C LYS A 493 -31.90 11.05 2.10
N ILE A 494 -30.63 10.64 2.10
CA ILE A 494 -30.14 9.57 2.96
C ILE A 494 -30.30 9.96 4.43
N ALA A 495 -29.83 11.15 4.82
CA ALA A 495 -29.88 11.64 6.20
C ALA A 495 -31.32 11.78 6.73
N ALA A 496 -32.29 12.07 5.86
CA ALA A 496 -33.70 12.15 6.22
C ALA A 496 -34.34 10.78 6.52
N LYS A 497 -33.73 9.68 6.08
CA LYS A 497 -34.34 8.33 6.10
C LYS A 497 -33.51 7.29 6.85
N LYS A 498 -32.21 7.51 7.01
CA LYS A 498 -31.25 6.58 7.63
C LYS A 498 -30.36 7.31 8.61
N LYS A 499 -29.88 6.56 9.61
CA LYS A 499 -28.88 7.07 10.54
C LYS A 499 -27.53 7.20 9.83
N VAL A 500 -27.12 8.43 9.57
CA VAL A 500 -25.76 8.71 9.05
C VAL A 500 -24.76 8.45 10.16
N LEU A 501 -23.79 7.62 9.89
CA LEU A 501 -22.71 7.25 10.80
C LEU A 501 -21.54 8.26 10.70
N ARG A 502 -21.19 8.66 9.46
CA ARG A 502 -20.20 9.68 9.18
C ARG A 502 -20.37 10.21 7.74
N SER A 503 -19.86 11.40 7.50
CA SER A 503 -19.62 11.94 6.17
C SER A 503 -18.15 12.29 6.07
N ASP A 504 -17.48 11.75 5.05
CA ASP A 504 -16.03 11.90 4.85
C ASP A 504 -15.71 12.08 3.36
N THR A 505 -14.43 12.05 3.05
CA THR A 505 -13.95 12.13 1.67
C THR A 505 -13.32 10.79 1.27
N TRP A 506 -13.83 10.20 0.19
CA TRP A 506 -13.33 8.98 -0.40
C TRP A 506 -12.75 9.25 -1.78
N TYR A 507 -11.45 9.05 -1.95
CA TYR A 507 -10.75 9.44 -3.19
C TYR A 507 -11.07 10.88 -3.64
N GLY A 508 -11.26 11.80 -2.67
CA GLY A 508 -11.62 13.20 -2.91
C GLY A 508 -13.10 13.46 -3.23
N TYR A 509 -13.92 12.43 -3.38
CA TYR A 509 -15.38 12.54 -3.56
C TYR A 509 -16.10 12.51 -2.21
N LYS A 510 -17.21 13.23 -2.07
CA LYS A 510 -18.02 13.20 -0.85
C LYS A 510 -18.64 11.81 -0.67
N ARG A 511 -18.38 11.17 0.47
CA ARG A 511 -18.98 9.90 0.85
C ARG A 511 -19.90 10.08 2.06
N THR A 512 -21.11 9.55 1.96
CA THR A 512 -22.07 9.46 3.05
C THR A 512 -22.17 8.02 3.51
N VAL A 513 -21.76 7.74 4.74
CA VAL A 513 -21.78 6.41 5.37
C VAL A 513 -22.95 6.36 6.35
N PHE A 514 -23.77 5.33 6.27
CA PHE A 514 -24.97 5.20 7.07
C PHE A 514 -25.27 3.75 7.46
N ASP A 515 -26.08 3.60 8.49
CA ASP A 515 -26.59 2.29 8.90
C ASP A 515 -27.76 1.88 8.00
N PHE A 516 -27.66 0.69 7.44
CA PHE A 516 -28.74 0.07 6.67
C PHE A 516 -29.04 -1.33 7.24
N GLU A 517 -30.07 -1.46 8.05
CA GLU A 517 -30.47 -2.71 8.69
C GLU A 517 -29.33 -3.39 9.47
N GLY A 518 -28.52 -2.62 10.20
CA GLY A 518 -27.37 -3.10 10.97
C GLY A 518 -26.12 -3.42 10.12
N HIS A 519 -26.06 -2.93 8.89
CA HIS A 519 -24.92 -3.02 8.00
C HIS A 519 -24.39 -1.63 7.68
N GLU A 520 -23.08 -1.47 7.65
CA GLU A 520 -22.47 -0.25 7.14
C GLU A 520 -22.66 -0.18 5.63
N ALA A 521 -23.34 0.85 5.16
CA ALA A 521 -23.52 1.15 3.76
C ALA A 521 -23.02 2.55 3.46
N TRP A 522 -22.59 2.80 2.23
CA TRP A 522 -22.23 4.14 1.84
C TRP A 522 -22.50 4.44 0.36
N VAL A 523 -22.67 5.73 0.11
CA VAL A 523 -22.84 6.33 -1.21
C VAL A 523 -21.78 7.39 -1.41
N VAL A 524 -21.11 7.35 -2.55
CA VAL A 524 -20.17 8.37 -3.03
C VAL A 524 -20.86 9.16 -4.12
N SER A 525 -20.90 10.48 -3.94
CA SER A 525 -21.50 11.41 -4.91
C SER A 525 -20.45 11.99 -5.86
N PRO A 526 -20.81 12.26 -7.13
CA PRO A 526 -19.93 12.92 -8.08
C PRO A 526 -19.59 14.36 -7.63
N LYS A 527 -18.49 14.91 -8.17
CA LYS A 527 -18.11 16.32 -7.97
C LYS A 527 -18.74 17.26 -9.01
N CYS A 528 -19.17 16.72 -10.14
CA CYS A 528 -19.87 17.44 -11.20
C CYS A 528 -21.38 17.27 -11.04
N GLU A 529 -22.15 17.92 -11.90
CA GLU A 529 -23.60 17.68 -12.01
C GLU A 529 -23.86 16.18 -12.21
N PRO A 530 -24.72 15.57 -11.40
CA PRO A 530 -25.08 14.17 -11.56
C PRO A 530 -25.63 13.88 -12.96
N ALA A 531 -25.18 12.78 -13.54
CA ALA A 531 -25.65 12.36 -14.84
C ALA A 531 -27.16 12.08 -14.82
N ALA A 532 -27.85 12.42 -15.91
CA ALA A 532 -29.28 12.26 -16.01
C ALA A 532 -29.73 10.83 -15.70
N GLY A 533 -30.75 10.69 -14.85
CA GLY A 533 -31.24 9.39 -14.40
C GLY A 533 -30.42 8.75 -13.29
N LEU A 534 -29.44 9.46 -12.71
CA LEU A 534 -28.61 9.03 -11.60
C LEU A 534 -28.04 7.61 -11.79
N PRO A 535 -27.27 7.36 -12.87
CA PRO A 535 -26.63 6.06 -13.06
C PRO A 535 -25.60 5.81 -11.96
N TRP A 536 -25.40 4.54 -11.62
CA TRP A 536 -24.55 4.16 -10.51
C TRP A 536 -23.86 2.83 -10.69
N THR A 537 -22.72 2.68 -10.00
CA THR A 537 -21.98 1.43 -9.86
C THR A 537 -22.07 0.93 -8.43
N TRP A 538 -22.07 -0.39 -8.28
CA TRP A 538 -22.09 -1.06 -6.98
C TRP A 538 -20.96 -2.06 -6.89
N THR A 539 -19.93 -1.75 -6.09
CA THR A 539 -18.93 -2.75 -5.71
C THR A 539 -19.46 -3.59 -4.57
N MET A 540 -19.80 -4.84 -4.86
CA MET A 540 -20.50 -5.70 -3.90
C MET A 540 -19.61 -6.20 -2.76
N GLN A 541 -18.30 -6.32 -2.99
CA GLN A 541 -17.30 -6.56 -1.94
C GLN A 541 -15.94 -5.96 -2.35
N TRP A 542 -15.11 -5.66 -1.39
CA TRP A 542 -13.77 -5.09 -1.57
C TRP A 542 -13.80 -3.69 -2.19
N ALA A 543 -14.75 -2.87 -1.78
CA ALA A 543 -14.99 -1.55 -2.37
C ALA A 543 -13.81 -0.57 -2.24
N GLU A 544 -12.85 -0.84 -1.40
CA GLU A 544 -11.61 -0.07 -1.22
C GLU A 544 -10.41 -0.67 -2.01
N ALA A 545 -10.61 -1.82 -2.69
CA ALA A 545 -9.53 -2.50 -3.39
C ALA A 545 -9.45 -2.08 -4.86
N TYR A 546 -8.25 -1.69 -5.32
CA TYR A 546 -7.95 -1.39 -6.74
C TYR A 546 -8.94 -0.42 -7.42
N VAL A 547 -9.47 0.52 -6.66
CA VAL A 547 -10.52 1.46 -7.11
C VAL A 547 -10.11 2.24 -8.35
N ASP A 548 -8.83 2.62 -8.42
CA ASP A 548 -8.20 3.30 -9.54
C ASP A 548 -8.11 2.48 -10.84
N ARG A 549 -8.40 1.17 -10.78
CA ARG A 549 -8.31 0.25 -11.92
C ARG A 549 -9.66 -0.29 -12.39
N THR A 550 -10.71 -0.04 -11.65
CA THR A 550 -12.06 -0.56 -11.93
C THR A 550 -12.93 0.38 -12.72
N GLY A 551 -12.41 1.56 -13.13
CA GLY A 551 -13.17 2.59 -13.86
C GLY A 551 -14.19 3.34 -13.00
N VAL A 552 -14.32 3.01 -11.70
CA VAL A 552 -15.29 3.64 -10.79
C VAL A 552 -15.03 5.13 -10.64
N LEU A 553 -13.76 5.53 -10.51
CA LEU A 553 -13.40 6.95 -10.35
C LEU A 553 -13.71 7.77 -11.62
N ASP A 554 -13.51 7.17 -12.80
CA ASP A 554 -13.87 7.82 -14.06
C ASP A 554 -15.36 8.02 -14.22
N LEU A 555 -16.14 7.03 -13.81
CA LEU A 555 -17.61 7.13 -13.86
C LEU A 555 -18.11 8.18 -12.85
N LEU A 556 -17.50 8.27 -11.66
CA LEU A 556 -17.75 9.36 -10.71
C LEU A 556 -17.43 10.72 -11.32
N ALA A 557 -16.30 10.85 -12.03
CA ALA A 557 -15.91 12.09 -12.72
C ALA A 557 -16.92 12.48 -13.83
N LYS A 558 -17.69 11.52 -14.34
CA LYS A 558 -18.73 11.70 -15.35
C LYS A 558 -20.15 11.85 -14.77
N GLY A 559 -20.27 12.03 -13.47
CA GLY A 559 -21.56 12.27 -12.81
C GLY A 559 -22.29 11.01 -12.35
N TRP A 560 -21.67 9.84 -12.40
CA TRP A 560 -22.25 8.63 -11.83
C TRP A 560 -22.08 8.62 -10.31
N HIS A 561 -22.90 7.82 -9.62
CA HIS A 561 -22.73 7.53 -8.21
C HIS A 561 -22.04 6.18 -8.01
N HIS A 562 -21.44 6.00 -6.86
CA HIS A 562 -20.83 4.71 -6.46
C HIS A 562 -21.30 4.29 -5.08
N VAL A 563 -21.62 3.01 -4.91
CA VAL A 563 -22.18 2.51 -3.66
C VAL A 563 -21.56 1.17 -3.23
N THR A 564 -21.66 0.89 -1.94
CA THR A 564 -21.47 -0.45 -1.36
C THR A 564 -22.31 -0.63 -0.09
N ILE A 565 -22.45 -1.89 0.33
CA ILE A 565 -22.98 -2.29 1.64
C ILE A 565 -22.18 -3.50 2.12
N ASP A 566 -21.77 -3.49 3.37
CA ASP A 566 -21.06 -4.62 3.97
C ASP A 566 -22.02 -5.72 4.40
N THR A 567 -22.18 -6.70 3.55
CA THR A 567 -22.94 -7.93 3.84
C THR A 567 -22.03 -9.17 3.88
N PHE A 568 -20.71 -8.96 4.02
CA PHE A 568 -19.73 -10.05 3.88
C PHE A 568 -19.94 -11.19 4.88
N ARG A 569 -20.43 -10.92 6.10
CA ARG A 569 -20.76 -11.96 7.09
C ARG A 569 -21.74 -13.01 6.56
N HIS A 570 -22.63 -12.65 5.64
CA HIS A 570 -23.62 -13.52 5.02
C HIS A 570 -23.11 -14.30 3.81
N ARG A 571 -21.94 -13.96 3.25
CA ARG A 571 -21.39 -14.60 2.04
C ARG A 571 -22.44 -14.76 0.94
N MET A 572 -23.36 -13.81 0.82
CA MET A 572 -24.45 -13.81 -0.16
C MET A 572 -25.35 -15.05 -0.07
N ASP A 573 -25.62 -15.55 1.12
CA ASP A 573 -26.71 -16.48 1.40
C ASP A 573 -28.09 -15.81 1.21
N ASP A 574 -29.17 -16.45 1.60
CA ASP A 574 -30.52 -15.89 1.42
C ASP A 574 -30.72 -14.58 2.18
N GLU A 575 -30.11 -14.44 3.37
CA GLU A 575 -30.17 -13.18 4.12
C GLU A 575 -29.30 -12.09 3.45
N GLY A 576 -28.11 -12.42 2.96
CA GLY A 576 -27.30 -11.52 2.17
C GLY A 576 -28.02 -11.02 0.90
N LEU A 577 -28.74 -11.93 0.22
CA LEU A 577 -29.59 -11.57 -0.93
C LEU A 577 -30.74 -10.65 -0.53
N ARG A 578 -31.40 -10.94 0.59
CA ARG A 578 -32.50 -10.12 1.12
C ARG A 578 -32.06 -8.69 1.44
N VAL A 579 -30.99 -8.56 2.22
CA VAL A 579 -30.43 -7.24 2.60
C VAL A 579 -29.97 -6.47 1.36
N SER A 580 -29.25 -7.11 0.45
CA SER A 580 -28.77 -6.48 -0.80
C SER A 580 -29.95 -5.99 -1.65
N ARG A 581 -31.02 -6.77 -1.74
CA ARG A 581 -32.23 -6.37 -2.46
C ARG A 581 -32.95 -5.18 -1.81
N ALA A 582 -33.07 -5.21 -0.47
CA ALA A 582 -33.65 -4.10 0.27
C ALA A 582 -32.83 -2.81 0.11
N PHE A 583 -31.50 -2.93 0.12
CA PHE A 583 -30.59 -1.80 -0.12
C PHE A 583 -30.76 -1.20 -1.51
N GLN A 584 -30.79 -2.01 -2.58
CA GLN A 584 -31.06 -1.49 -3.92
C GLN A 584 -32.43 -0.84 -4.00
N LYS A 585 -33.46 -1.47 -3.43
CA LYS A 585 -34.81 -0.89 -3.41
C LYS A 585 -34.82 0.48 -2.75
N PHE A 586 -34.14 0.62 -1.60
CA PHE A 586 -34.00 1.92 -0.94
C PHE A 586 -33.31 2.96 -1.85
N LEU A 587 -32.21 2.59 -2.51
CA LEU A 587 -31.49 3.52 -3.40
C LEU A 587 -32.35 3.95 -4.60
N VAL A 588 -33.12 3.05 -5.17
CA VAL A 588 -33.96 3.32 -6.34
C VAL A 588 -35.22 4.10 -5.94
N GLU A 589 -36.01 3.60 -5.00
CA GLU A 589 -37.32 4.12 -4.67
C GLU A 589 -37.28 5.37 -3.78
N GLU A 590 -36.31 5.41 -2.85
CA GLU A 590 -36.27 6.48 -1.84
C GLU A 590 -35.22 7.57 -2.16
N ILE A 591 -34.09 7.19 -2.78
CA ILE A 591 -33.05 8.16 -3.15
C ILE A 591 -33.24 8.63 -4.60
N GLY A 592 -33.75 7.78 -5.51
CA GLY A 592 -34.03 8.10 -6.89
C GLY A 592 -32.94 7.68 -7.88
N PHE A 593 -32.12 6.70 -7.55
CA PHE A 593 -31.09 6.14 -8.46
C PHE A 593 -31.75 5.41 -9.65
N ALA A 594 -30.96 5.22 -10.72
CA ALA A 594 -31.40 4.40 -11.86
C ALA A 594 -31.83 3.00 -11.38
N GLN A 595 -32.89 2.47 -12.02
CA GLN A 595 -33.50 1.21 -11.61
C GLN A 595 -32.51 0.03 -11.61
N LYS A 596 -31.59 0.01 -12.57
CA LYS A 596 -30.61 -1.05 -12.74
C LYS A 596 -29.25 -0.65 -12.19
N ALA A 597 -28.70 -1.48 -11.30
CA ALA A 597 -27.35 -1.36 -10.81
C ALA A 597 -26.33 -1.86 -11.84
N ASN A 598 -25.16 -1.22 -11.91
CA ASN A 598 -24.02 -1.74 -12.65
C ASN A 598 -23.03 -2.31 -11.63
N LEU A 599 -22.83 -3.63 -11.68
CA LEU A 599 -22.10 -4.36 -10.63
C LEU A 599 -20.60 -4.43 -10.93
N VAL A 600 -19.80 -4.25 -9.90
CA VAL A 600 -18.34 -4.44 -9.90
C VAL A 600 -18.04 -5.57 -8.92
N GLY A 601 -17.60 -6.70 -9.43
CA GLY A 601 -17.42 -7.93 -8.65
C GLY A 601 -15.98 -8.48 -8.71
N MET A 602 -15.17 -8.21 -7.69
CA MET A 602 -13.83 -8.72 -7.54
C MET A 602 -13.80 -9.90 -6.57
N SER A 603 -13.18 -11.03 -6.96
CA SER A 603 -13.04 -12.21 -6.10
C SER A 603 -14.39 -12.62 -5.48
N TRP A 604 -14.55 -12.60 -4.15
CA TRP A 604 -15.84 -12.79 -3.49
C TRP A 604 -16.94 -11.84 -4.00
N GLY A 605 -16.59 -10.62 -4.35
CA GLY A 605 -17.53 -9.66 -4.97
C GLY A 605 -18.11 -10.18 -6.27
N GLY A 606 -17.37 -11.02 -7.01
CA GLY A 606 -17.87 -11.74 -8.18
C GLY A 606 -18.96 -12.73 -7.80
N PHE A 607 -18.76 -13.54 -6.76
CA PHE A 607 -19.77 -14.46 -6.22
C PHE A 607 -21.06 -13.71 -5.83
N PHE A 608 -20.90 -12.58 -5.13
CA PHE A 608 -22.01 -11.70 -4.73
C PHE A 608 -22.75 -11.16 -5.94
N SER A 609 -22.03 -10.58 -6.90
CA SER A 609 -22.62 -9.99 -8.11
C SER A 609 -23.40 -11.00 -8.93
N MET A 610 -22.84 -12.17 -9.11
CA MET A 610 -23.45 -13.21 -9.95
C MET A 610 -24.70 -13.83 -9.32
N ARG A 611 -24.64 -14.15 -8.00
CA ARG A 611 -25.84 -14.63 -7.30
C ARG A 611 -26.94 -13.60 -7.27
N TYR A 612 -26.57 -12.32 -6.98
CA TYR A 612 -27.54 -11.24 -6.98
C TYR A 612 -28.21 -11.05 -8.34
N ALA A 613 -27.40 -10.98 -9.40
CA ALA A 613 -27.90 -10.79 -10.76
C ALA A 613 -28.77 -11.98 -11.26
N ALA A 614 -28.39 -13.21 -10.91
CA ALA A 614 -29.19 -14.39 -11.28
C ALA A 614 -30.51 -14.50 -10.48
N THR A 615 -30.57 -13.93 -9.27
CA THR A 615 -31.76 -13.92 -8.43
C THR A 615 -32.70 -12.75 -8.80
N PHE A 616 -32.13 -11.59 -9.14
CA PHE A 616 -32.86 -10.35 -9.44
C PHE A 616 -32.42 -9.74 -10.78
N PRO A 617 -32.58 -10.45 -11.91
CA PRO A 617 -31.99 -10.02 -13.19
C PRO A 617 -32.51 -8.66 -13.68
N ASP A 618 -33.75 -8.33 -13.40
CA ASP A 618 -34.35 -7.05 -13.81
C ASP A 618 -33.74 -5.84 -13.10
N CYS A 619 -32.99 -6.10 -12.02
CA CYS A 619 -32.37 -5.08 -11.19
C CYS A 619 -30.93 -4.75 -11.60
N VAL A 620 -30.37 -5.48 -12.56
CA VAL A 620 -28.97 -5.38 -12.96
C VAL A 620 -28.85 -4.92 -14.41
N GLY A 621 -27.98 -3.96 -14.65
CA GLY A 621 -27.69 -3.43 -15.99
C GLY A 621 -26.54 -4.18 -16.64
N LYS A 622 -25.35 -4.09 -16.03
CA LYS A 622 -24.11 -4.70 -16.53
C LYS A 622 -23.28 -5.21 -15.38
N ILE A 623 -22.38 -6.15 -15.65
CA ILE A 623 -21.50 -6.75 -14.65
C ILE A 623 -20.06 -6.73 -15.15
N TYR A 624 -19.18 -6.08 -14.41
CA TYR A 624 -17.73 -6.24 -14.52
C TYR A 624 -17.25 -7.22 -13.46
N LEU A 625 -16.55 -8.25 -13.87
CA LEU A 625 -16.01 -9.31 -13.02
C LEU A 625 -14.51 -9.34 -13.10
N ASP A 626 -13.86 -9.42 -11.93
CA ASP A 626 -12.41 -9.37 -11.79
C ASP A 626 -11.93 -10.54 -10.90
N ALA A 627 -11.29 -11.52 -11.49
CA ALA A 627 -10.89 -12.76 -10.83
C ALA A 627 -12.01 -13.36 -9.94
N PRO A 628 -13.24 -13.49 -10.44
CA PRO A 628 -14.40 -13.76 -9.60
C PRO A 628 -14.42 -15.17 -9.07
N LEU A 629 -14.75 -15.34 -7.79
CA LEU A 629 -15.16 -16.62 -7.23
C LEU A 629 -16.54 -16.98 -7.78
N MET A 630 -16.70 -18.19 -8.32
CA MET A 630 -17.95 -18.66 -8.89
C MET A 630 -18.34 -20.08 -8.45
N ASN A 631 -17.40 -20.79 -7.79
CA ASN A 631 -17.57 -22.17 -7.37
C ASN A 631 -16.67 -22.48 -6.18
N PHE A 632 -17.19 -23.13 -5.16
CA PHE A 632 -16.40 -23.48 -3.99
C PHE A 632 -15.46 -24.67 -4.21
N ASP A 633 -15.79 -25.61 -5.10
CA ASP A 633 -14.87 -26.70 -5.47
C ASP A 633 -13.59 -26.20 -6.16
N GLY A 634 -13.63 -25.02 -6.74
CA GLY A 634 -12.47 -24.34 -7.30
C GLY A 634 -11.80 -23.35 -6.33
N PHE A 635 -12.30 -23.21 -5.12
CA PHE A 635 -11.77 -22.24 -4.17
C PHE A 635 -10.71 -22.91 -3.28
N ALA A 636 -9.48 -22.39 -3.32
CA ALA A 636 -8.35 -22.96 -2.60
C ALA A 636 -8.67 -23.20 -1.11
N LYS A 637 -8.34 -24.39 -0.61
CA LYS A 637 -8.54 -24.84 0.78
C LYS A 637 -9.98 -25.10 1.22
N VAL A 638 -10.99 -25.08 0.35
CA VAL A 638 -12.31 -25.63 0.65
C VAL A 638 -12.24 -27.16 0.56
N GLY A 639 -12.84 -27.83 1.52
CA GLY A 639 -12.72 -29.28 1.70
C GLY A 639 -11.82 -29.70 2.87
N GLY A 640 -11.30 -28.73 3.64
CA GLY A 640 -10.59 -28.95 4.91
C GLY A 640 -11.50 -29.30 6.07
N THR A 641 -11.05 -29.03 7.30
CA THR A 641 -11.83 -29.23 8.51
C THR A 641 -13.09 -28.35 8.54
N PRO A 642 -14.13 -28.69 9.33
CA PRO A 642 -15.31 -27.84 9.49
C PRO A 642 -14.99 -26.41 9.90
N THR A 643 -13.99 -26.21 10.77
CA THR A 643 -13.53 -24.87 11.19
C THR A 643 -12.91 -24.08 10.03
N GLU A 644 -12.07 -24.71 9.21
CA GLU A 644 -11.48 -24.09 8.03
C GLU A 644 -12.53 -23.72 6.97
N ASN A 645 -13.51 -24.62 6.76
CA ASN A 645 -14.63 -24.33 5.87
C ASN A 645 -15.48 -23.17 6.37
N ALA A 646 -15.80 -23.14 7.66
CA ALA A 646 -16.55 -22.03 8.27
C ALA A 646 -15.81 -20.68 8.12
N ALA A 647 -14.49 -20.67 8.31
CA ALA A 647 -13.67 -19.48 8.11
C ALA A 647 -13.67 -19.00 6.64
N ARG A 648 -13.66 -19.93 5.69
CA ARG A 648 -13.56 -19.67 4.26
C ARG A 648 -14.87 -19.25 3.61
N ILE A 649 -15.91 -20.05 3.80
CA ILE A 649 -17.19 -19.90 3.11
C ILE A 649 -18.34 -19.46 4.02
N GLY A 650 -18.07 -19.20 5.31
CA GLY A 650 -19.03 -18.66 6.26
C GLY A 650 -20.28 -19.55 6.40
N PRO A 651 -21.51 -18.98 6.30
CA PRO A 651 -22.76 -19.73 6.46
C PRO A 651 -22.88 -20.96 5.53
N TRP A 652 -22.25 -20.91 4.36
CA TRP A 652 -22.27 -22.02 3.38
C TRP A 652 -21.67 -23.31 3.91
N ALA A 653 -20.76 -23.24 4.88
CA ALA A 653 -20.19 -24.43 5.53
C ALA A 653 -21.25 -25.30 6.21
N ASN A 654 -22.37 -24.69 6.63
CA ASN A 654 -23.50 -25.37 7.24
C ASN A 654 -24.59 -25.80 6.24
N MET A 655 -24.37 -25.53 4.96
CA MET A 655 -25.34 -25.80 3.88
C MET A 655 -24.67 -26.54 2.70
N PRO A 656 -23.87 -27.58 2.95
CA PRO A 656 -23.18 -28.30 1.87
C PRO A 656 -24.19 -28.96 0.90
N PRO A 657 -23.83 -29.14 -0.39
CA PRO A 657 -24.62 -29.91 -1.33
C PRO A 657 -24.80 -31.36 -0.82
N ALA A 658 -25.93 -31.94 -1.13
CA ALA A 658 -26.26 -33.30 -0.68
C ALA A 658 -25.28 -34.39 -1.23
N ASP A 659 -24.71 -34.15 -2.39
CA ASP A 659 -23.68 -34.97 -3.03
C ASP A 659 -22.24 -34.55 -2.68
N GLY A 660 -22.07 -33.52 -1.84
CA GLY A 660 -20.78 -32.96 -1.47
C GLY A 660 -20.05 -32.20 -2.60
N ASN A 661 -20.70 -32.01 -3.75
CA ASN A 661 -20.10 -31.43 -4.93
C ASN A 661 -20.67 -30.00 -5.23
N TRP A 662 -19.91 -28.95 -4.93
CA TRP A 662 -20.34 -27.59 -5.20
C TRP A 662 -20.49 -27.26 -6.70
N SER A 663 -19.78 -28.00 -7.58
CA SER A 663 -19.86 -27.79 -9.04
C SER A 663 -21.19 -28.18 -9.64
N THR A 664 -22.01 -28.97 -8.93
CA THR A 664 -23.38 -29.40 -9.33
C THR A 664 -24.46 -28.59 -8.60
N ASP A 665 -24.10 -27.84 -7.54
CA ASP A 665 -25.07 -27.10 -6.75
C ASP A 665 -25.64 -25.89 -7.53
N SER A 666 -26.94 -25.88 -7.72
CA SER A 666 -27.66 -24.82 -8.45
C SER A 666 -27.52 -23.42 -7.84
N ARG A 667 -27.06 -23.33 -6.60
CA ARG A 667 -26.80 -22.08 -5.89
C ARG A 667 -25.45 -21.45 -6.27
N MET A 668 -24.55 -22.20 -6.91
CA MET A 668 -23.25 -21.69 -7.33
C MET A 668 -23.34 -20.89 -8.63
N PRO A 669 -22.66 -19.73 -8.73
CA PRO A 669 -22.67 -18.89 -9.93
C PRO A 669 -22.37 -19.62 -11.24
N VAL A 670 -21.45 -20.59 -11.25
CA VAL A 670 -21.13 -21.40 -12.45
C VAL A 670 -22.34 -22.13 -13.00
N ASN A 671 -23.38 -22.40 -12.19
CA ASN A 671 -24.62 -23.09 -12.57
C ASN A 671 -25.79 -22.13 -12.84
N MET A 672 -25.53 -20.81 -12.77
CA MET A 672 -26.55 -19.77 -13.02
C MET A 672 -26.42 -19.14 -14.41
N ALA A 673 -25.53 -19.64 -15.25
CA ALA A 673 -25.21 -19.10 -16.56
C ALA A 673 -26.45 -18.94 -17.46
N ASP A 674 -27.33 -19.93 -17.50
CA ASP A 674 -28.58 -19.90 -18.30
C ASP A 674 -29.52 -18.76 -17.88
N ARG A 675 -29.65 -18.52 -16.57
CA ARG A 675 -30.53 -17.46 -16.05
C ARG A 675 -30.03 -16.08 -16.47
N LEU A 676 -28.71 -15.87 -16.38
CA LEU A 676 -28.05 -14.61 -16.74
C LEU A 676 -28.07 -14.39 -18.27
N ALA A 677 -27.87 -15.46 -19.06
CA ALA A 677 -27.96 -15.40 -20.52
C ALA A 677 -29.36 -15.03 -20.99
N LYS A 678 -30.40 -15.66 -20.42
CA LYS A 678 -31.82 -15.33 -20.70
C LYS A 678 -32.17 -13.91 -20.33
N ALA A 679 -31.55 -13.35 -19.29
CA ALA A 679 -31.75 -11.96 -18.89
C ALA A 679 -30.99 -10.95 -19.75
N CYS A 680 -30.19 -11.41 -20.70
CA CYS A 680 -29.38 -10.59 -21.62
C CYS A 680 -28.49 -9.58 -20.89
N ILE A 681 -27.98 -9.92 -19.71
CA ILE A 681 -27.09 -9.05 -18.95
C ILE A 681 -25.66 -9.12 -19.54
N PRO A 682 -25.10 -8.00 -20.04
CA PRO A 682 -23.74 -7.98 -20.56
C PRO A 682 -22.73 -8.20 -19.43
N ILE A 683 -21.70 -8.99 -19.69
CA ILE A 683 -20.62 -9.30 -18.75
C ILE A 683 -19.29 -8.94 -19.38
N LEU A 684 -18.46 -8.22 -18.64
CA LEU A 684 -17.02 -8.03 -18.88
C LEU A 684 -16.26 -8.84 -17.84
N LEU A 685 -15.48 -9.81 -18.26
CA LEU A 685 -14.75 -10.74 -17.39
C LEU A 685 -13.24 -10.56 -17.55
N LEU A 686 -12.56 -10.25 -16.47
CA LEU A 686 -11.10 -10.22 -16.37
C LEU A 686 -10.64 -11.34 -15.43
N TYR A 687 -9.63 -12.13 -15.82
CA TYR A 687 -9.03 -13.12 -14.93
C TYR A 687 -7.58 -13.45 -15.28
N GLY A 688 -6.84 -13.99 -14.30
CA GLY A 688 -5.47 -14.46 -14.45
C GLY A 688 -5.42 -15.95 -14.77
N GLY A 689 -4.63 -16.36 -15.78
CA GLY A 689 -4.49 -17.76 -16.18
C GLY A 689 -3.78 -18.66 -15.18
N GLN A 690 -3.01 -18.07 -14.25
CA GLN A 690 -2.28 -18.77 -13.19
C GLN A 690 -2.90 -18.58 -11.80
N ASP A 691 -4.19 -18.32 -11.73
CA ASP A 691 -4.90 -18.14 -10.47
C ASP A 691 -5.05 -19.46 -9.71
N ALA A 692 -4.20 -19.65 -8.68
CA ALA A 692 -4.26 -20.82 -7.81
C ALA A 692 -5.28 -20.67 -6.66
N THR A 693 -5.72 -19.46 -6.37
CA THR A 693 -6.70 -19.17 -5.30
C THR A 693 -8.11 -19.45 -5.77
N VAL A 694 -8.44 -19.02 -6.98
CA VAL A 694 -9.72 -19.23 -7.67
C VAL A 694 -9.42 -19.78 -9.06
N PRO A 695 -9.11 -21.09 -9.19
CA PRO A 695 -8.65 -21.67 -10.44
C PRO A 695 -9.63 -21.44 -11.60
N PRO A 696 -9.18 -20.85 -12.71
CA PRO A 696 -10.05 -20.44 -13.83
C PRO A 696 -10.87 -21.60 -14.41
N ALA A 697 -10.28 -22.76 -14.57
CA ALA A 697 -10.95 -23.95 -15.13
C ALA A 697 -12.19 -24.38 -14.34
N LYS A 698 -12.26 -24.09 -13.03
CA LYS A 698 -13.41 -24.40 -12.17
C LYS A 698 -14.31 -23.21 -11.90
N ASN A 699 -13.93 -22.02 -12.32
CA ASN A 699 -14.65 -20.77 -12.09
C ASN A 699 -14.92 -20.02 -13.40
N CYS A 700 -14.03 -19.12 -13.78
CA CYS A 700 -14.21 -18.18 -14.90
C CYS A 700 -14.41 -18.88 -16.25
N GLU A 701 -13.59 -19.86 -16.57
CA GLU A 701 -13.64 -20.58 -17.84
C GLU A 701 -14.89 -21.47 -17.93
N LEU A 702 -15.18 -22.23 -16.88
CA LEU A 702 -16.38 -23.05 -16.80
C LEU A 702 -17.66 -22.21 -16.92
N PHE A 703 -17.69 -21.05 -16.23
CA PHE A 703 -18.81 -20.13 -16.35
C PHE A 703 -18.93 -19.57 -17.76
N ALA A 704 -17.82 -19.08 -18.35
CA ALA A 704 -17.80 -18.47 -19.67
C ALA A 704 -18.25 -19.46 -20.77
N GLU A 705 -17.83 -20.72 -20.67
CA GLU A 705 -18.27 -21.80 -21.56
C GLU A 705 -19.80 -21.98 -21.49
N ARG A 706 -20.34 -22.17 -20.29
CA ARG A 706 -21.78 -22.36 -20.06
C ARG A 706 -22.61 -21.15 -20.48
N PHE A 707 -22.11 -19.96 -20.19
CA PHE A 707 -22.81 -18.70 -20.51
C PHE A 707 -22.87 -18.47 -22.01
N LYS A 708 -21.78 -18.75 -22.75
CA LYS A 708 -21.76 -18.69 -24.23
C LYS A 708 -22.66 -19.78 -24.83
N ALA A 709 -22.65 -21.01 -24.32
CA ALA A 709 -23.52 -22.08 -24.76
C ALA A 709 -25.00 -21.75 -24.58
N ALA A 710 -25.35 -20.96 -23.55
CA ALA A 710 -26.68 -20.42 -23.32
C ALA A 710 -27.03 -19.18 -24.15
N GLY A 711 -26.15 -18.72 -25.05
CA GLY A 711 -26.36 -17.55 -25.90
C GLY A 711 -25.99 -16.21 -25.23
N GLY A 712 -25.35 -16.22 -24.08
CA GLY A 712 -24.93 -15.03 -23.35
C GLY A 712 -23.77 -14.29 -24.04
N LYS A 713 -23.77 -12.95 -23.93
CA LYS A 713 -22.71 -12.08 -24.46
C LYS A 713 -21.73 -11.73 -23.34
N ILE A 714 -20.47 -12.14 -23.53
CA ILE A 714 -19.39 -11.93 -22.56
C ILE A 714 -18.11 -11.48 -23.27
N ASP A 715 -17.55 -10.38 -22.81
CA ASP A 715 -16.20 -9.95 -23.20
C ASP A 715 -15.21 -10.49 -22.20
N ILE A 716 -14.12 -11.11 -22.68
CA ILE A 716 -13.16 -11.81 -21.82
C ILE A 716 -11.78 -11.20 -22.01
N HIS A 717 -11.21 -10.73 -20.91
CA HIS A 717 -9.84 -10.28 -20.82
C HIS A 717 -9.02 -11.32 -20.02
N HIS A 718 -8.39 -12.23 -20.71
CA HIS A 718 -7.56 -13.28 -20.13
C HIS A 718 -6.12 -12.81 -20.00
N ARG A 719 -5.60 -12.76 -18.79
CA ARG A 719 -4.20 -12.43 -18.49
C ARG A 719 -3.43 -13.70 -18.14
N ALA A 720 -2.90 -14.39 -19.16
CA ALA A 720 -2.34 -15.73 -19.05
C ALA A 720 -1.26 -15.91 -17.96
N LEU A 721 -0.45 -14.89 -17.71
CA LEU A 721 0.67 -14.93 -16.76
C LEU A 721 0.34 -14.38 -15.37
N TYR A 722 -0.90 -13.99 -15.12
CA TYR A 722 -1.33 -13.44 -13.82
C TYR A 722 -1.98 -14.52 -12.94
N GLY A 723 -1.74 -14.40 -11.62
CA GLY A 723 -2.45 -15.17 -10.59
C GLY A 723 -3.80 -14.55 -10.23
N HIS A 724 -4.17 -14.63 -8.94
CA HIS A 724 -5.46 -14.13 -8.42
C HIS A 724 -5.61 -12.60 -8.49
N HIS A 725 -4.57 -11.84 -8.79
CA HIS A 725 -4.58 -10.39 -8.80
C HIS A 725 -4.32 -9.80 -10.20
N PRO A 726 -5.14 -10.14 -11.23
CA PRO A 726 -5.03 -9.50 -12.53
C PRO A 726 -5.56 -8.06 -12.50
N HIS A 727 -6.26 -7.70 -11.49
CA HIS A 727 -7.16 -6.62 -11.17
C HIS A 727 -7.10 -5.39 -12.07
N GLY A 728 -8.27 -5.14 -12.68
CA GLY A 728 -8.60 -3.93 -13.41
C GLY A 728 -7.72 -3.67 -14.61
N GLU A 729 -7.86 -2.50 -15.15
CA GLU A 729 -6.96 -1.95 -16.16
C GLU A 729 -5.83 -1.16 -15.50
N ASP A 730 -4.80 -0.84 -16.27
CA ASP A 730 -3.81 0.17 -15.89
C ASP A 730 -4.56 1.46 -15.53
N PRO A 731 -4.25 2.13 -14.38
CA PRO A 731 -4.93 3.36 -13.96
C PRO A 731 -4.98 4.47 -15.01
N ASN A 732 -4.08 4.42 -15.99
CA ASN A 732 -4.06 5.33 -17.13
C ASN A 732 -4.90 4.85 -18.33
N LYS A 733 -5.53 3.68 -18.26
CA LYS A 733 -6.23 3.02 -19.38
C LYS A 733 -7.52 2.32 -18.96
N THR A 734 -8.31 2.90 -18.07
CA THR A 734 -9.61 2.34 -17.64
C THR A 734 -10.70 2.47 -18.68
N SER A 735 -10.36 2.93 -19.88
CA SER A 735 -11.31 3.28 -20.95
C SER A 735 -12.17 2.13 -21.43
N SER A 736 -11.72 0.86 -21.37
CA SER A 736 -12.56 -0.27 -21.81
C SER A 736 -13.63 -0.62 -20.78
N ILE A 737 -13.32 -0.61 -19.47
CA ILE A 737 -14.33 -0.82 -18.41
C ILE A 737 -15.34 0.32 -18.40
N VAL A 738 -14.88 1.56 -18.53
CA VAL A 738 -15.75 2.74 -18.61
C VAL A 738 -16.64 2.66 -19.84
N SER A 739 -16.09 2.37 -21.03
CA SER A 739 -16.85 2.22 -22.28
C SER A 739 -17.87 1.09 -22.18
N PHE A 740 -17.50 -0.03 -21.55
CA PHE A 740 -18.43 -1.12 -21.28
C PHE A 740 -19.63 -0.63 -20.45
N PHE A 741 -19.42 0.07 -19.34
CA PHE A 741 -20.52 0.58 -18.53
C PHE A 741 -21.34 1.65 -19.26
N GLU A 742 -20.73 2.54 -20.04
CA GLU A 742 -21.42 3.55 -20.83
C GLU A 742 -22.15 2.98 -22.07
N GLY A 743 -21.89 1.72 -22.44
CA GLY A 743 -22.54 1.09 -23.62
C GLY A 743 -21.93 1.53 -24.96
N ARG A 744 -20.71 2.05 -24.95
CA ARG A 744 -19.97 2.35 -26.17
C ARG A 744 -19.26 1.09 -26.68
N GLN A 745 -19.21 0.91 -28.01
CA GLN A 745 -18.38 -0.17 -28.56
C GLN A 745 -16.91 0.16 -28.25
N SER A 746 -16.20 -0.76 -27.62
CA SER A 746 -14.76 -0.67 -27.50
C SER A 746 -14.16 -0.77 -28.90
N SER A 747 -13.40 0.22 -29.31
CA SER A 747 -12.48 0.03 -30.43
C SER A 747 -11.55 -1.10 -30.04
N THR A 748 -11.60 -2.21 -30.77
CA THR A 748 -10.76 -3.38 -30.58
C THR A 748 -9.28 -2.99 -30.59
N THR A 749 -8.72 -2.79 -29.42
CA THR A 749 -7.28 -2.77 -29.22
C THR A 749 -6.94 -4.01 -28.41
N ASN A 750 -6.19 -4.92 -29.00
CA ASN A 750 -5.62 -6.08 -28.34
C ASN A 750 -4.87 -5.65 -27.09
N PHE A 751 -5.25 -6.21 -25.94
CA PHE A 751 -4.57 -6.05 -24.64
C PHE A 751 -3.43 -7.04 -24.52
#